data_2516e6749503efaec098d934f7ea972f
#
_entry.id   2516e6749503efaec098d934f7ea972f
#
_cell.length_a   1.000
_cell.length_b   1.000
_cell.length_c   1.000
_cell.angle_alpha   90.00
_cell.angle_beta   90.00
_cell.angle_gamma   90.00
#
_symmetry.space_group_name_H-M   'P 1'
#
loop_
_entity.id
_entity.type
_entity.pdbx_description
1 polymer ?
#
loop_
_entity_poly.entity_id
_entity_poly.type
_entity_poly.pdbx_seq_one_letter_code
_entity_poly.pdbx_strand_id
1 'polypeptide(L)'
;MNLEPRRFRALIAAAAAGCLIIGAAPAAMAQPPEQAGPFGQESIPEGLPQLESLDRGLVAVSTSEGVFVSWRLLASEVSGASETGQTGPAFVVSRDGVPIATVTDSTNLADPEGGAGSTYTVTPVVDGIEGEAGAAVTPSATGYLSVPLSKPADGVTPKGETYTYSANDASVADVDGDGAYELIVKWDPSNSKDVSQVGYTGEVYLDTYEFDGTLLNRISLGVNIRAGAHYTQFLAYDFDGDGRSELMLKTAPGTKSTTYAADGSVTAENHVTMPERDVAAGVTHEDDYRMSNADFRAHLTELFLSWHERPEVISGQWPATLEEAWGAPVTHEYPLSQQSAEELTSYFIDVYAPSRSGNNRLWNFEGFIVEGPEYLTVFDGLTGAELQTVDYKPGRGDDGLLWGDYAMGRIEPGNRVDRFLSGVAYLDGTQPSAIFARGYYTRSTIAAYNWTGEQLEEVWFVDSGHVPLTNPFNDGPHGRDGTDAEFATLTTQGFHSLSASDVDGDGKQEIVYGSATVDDDGSLLYSSFDVMPPQSAQPGQTVRLGHGDAMHVTDIDPNRPGLEIFTVHEGGTFAPYGYALRDAATGEVLYGDYTGRDTGRGMIGDVDPTVPGHETWATRLRAADGTELGAASGLGTNQSIRWAADLTTQIVNGSGDGTTTIDDRIRGRLLTATDTRTNNGTKGTPSLVADVLGDWREELVVRTADSSALRVYVSTEVTDHKLATLMHDTQYRAEVARQQTTYNQPSYTGWYLASDMDFAEVPVLTVETTAPAPKLRDRPGTGKDEVQVQASDGVAWFVNGERVTAPNGKVRVDGAVEIVAVPTAWYRFPADALRVWTADFED
;
A
#
# COMPACT_ATOMS: atom_id res chain seq x y z
N MET A 1 -48.76 47.98 -6.21
CA MET A 1 -48.49 49.05 -7.15
C MET A 1 -47.25 48.51 -7.97
N ASN A 2 -47.59 48.08 -9.18
CA ASN A 2 -46.63 47.48 -10.14
C ASN A 2 -45.66 48.53 -10.67
N LEU A 3 -44.41 48.16 -10.92
CA LEU A 3 -43.59 48.73 -11.98
C LEU A 3 -42.53 47.66 -12.42
N GLU A 4 -42.67 47.26 -13.67
CA GLU A 4 -41.79 46.35 -14.44
C GLU A 4 -40.48 47.04 -14.91
N PRO A 5 -39.47 46.22 -15.37
CA PRO A 5 -38.16 46.74 -15.72
C PRO A 5 -38.04 47.16 -17.20
N ARG A 6 -37.29 48.22 -17.44
CA ARG A 6 -36.92 48.69 -18.79
C ARG A 6 -35.58 48.08 -19.23
N ARG A 7 -35.63 47.41 -20.40
CA ARG A 7 -34.48 47.00 -21.19
C ARG A 7 -33.76 48.21 -21.80
N PHE A 8 -32.43 48.22 -21.72
CA PHE A 8 -31.57 49.00 -22.63
C PHE A 8 -30.65 48.08 -23.43
N ARG A 9 -30.81 48.11 -24.76
CA ARG A 9 -29.84 47.58 -25.73
C ARG A 9 -28.84 48.72 -26.01
N ALA A 10 -27.54 48.41 -25.94
CA ALA A 10 -26.49 49.22 -26.56
C ALA A 10 -25.66 48.31 -27.52
N LEU A 11 -25.68 48.69 -28.80
CA LEU A 11 -24.72 48.22 -29.79
C LEU A 11 -23.37 48.86 -29.52
N ILE A 12 -22.32 48.06 -29.55
CA ILE A 12 -20.95 48.53 -29.74
C ILE A 12 -20.28 47.73 -30.85
N ALA A 13 -19.72 48.46 -31.80
CA ALA A 13 -19.07 47.96 -33.01
C ALA A 13 -17.71 47.26 -32.69
N ALA A 14 -17.41 46.27 -33.47
CA ALA A 14 -16.12 45.55 -33.49
C ALA A 14 -14.98 46.46 -34.03
N ALA A 15 -13.89 46.51 -33.30
CA ALA A 15 -12.58 46.85 -33.83
C ALA A 15 -11.65 45.62 -33.63
N ALA A 16 -11.33 44.97 -34.74
CA ALA A 16 -10.40 43.84 -34.75
C ALA A 16 -8.97 44.35 -34.58
N ALA A 17 -8.32 44.06 -33.47
CA ALA A 17 -6.87 44.11 -33.32
C ALA A 17 -6.37 42.66 -33.26
N GLY A 18 -5.75 42.18 -34.34
CA GLY A 18 -5.15 40.88 -34.40
C GLY A 18 -3.90 40.82 -33.53
N CYS A 19 -4.01 40.12 -32.38
CA CYS A 19 -2.85 39.58 -31.69
C CYS A 19 -2.60 38.19 -32.29
N LEU A 20 -1.48 38.00 -33.00
CA LEU A 20 -0.93 36.71 -33.30
C LEU A 20 -0.46 36.10 -31.97
N ILE A 21 -1.28 35.29 -31.37
CA ILE A 21 -0.81 34.33 -30.36
C ILE A 21 -0.14 33.21 -31.14
N ILE A 22 1.18 33.22 -31.19
CA ILE A 22 1.95 32.01 -31.53
C ILE A 22 1.70 31.07 -30.37
N GLY A 23 0.73 30.18 -30.49
CA GLY A 23 0.59 29.02 -29.65
C GLY A 23 1.85 28.17 -29.82
N ALA A 24 2.73 28.16 -28.83
CA ALA A 24 3.64 27.04 -28.66
C ALA A 24 2.71 25.82 -28.47
N ALA A 25 2.70 24.93 -29.45
CA ALA A 25 2.19 23.59 -29.21
C ALA A 25 2.94 23.05 -27.97
N PRO A 26 2.26 22.42 -27.03
CA PRO A 26 2.99 21.66 -26.02
C PRO A 26 3.95 20.75 -26.80
N ALA A 27 5.24 20.79 -26.46
CA ALA A 27 6.16 19.78 -26.92
C ALA A 27 5.51 18.46 -26.56
N ALA A 28 5.15 17.66 -27.56
CA ALA A 28 4.82 16.28 -27.33
C ALA A 28 6.03 15.73 -26.57
N MET A 29 5.88 15.45 -25.27
CA MET A 29 6.84 14.65 -24.55
C MET A 29 6.94 13.38 -25.39
N ALA A 30 8.16 13.03 -25.80
CA ALA A 30 8.39 11.77 -26.43
C ALA A 30 7.84 10.71 -25.45
N GLN A 31 6.88 9.91 -25.92
CA GLN A 31 6.51 8.72 -25.16
C GLN A 31 7.84 8.01 -24.85
N PRO A 32 8.06 7.56 -23.60
CA PRO A 32 9.19 6.72 -23.31
C PRO A 32 9.21 5.60 -24.34
N PRO A 33 10.38 5.12 -24.79
CA PRO A 33 10.42 3.97 -25.66
C PRO A 33 9.67 2.84 -24.94
N GLU A 34 8.58 2.34 -25.53
CA GLU A 34 7.94 1.11 -25.07
C GLU A 34 9.06 0.14 -24.76
N GLN A 35 9.24 -0.21 -23.49
CA GLN A 35 10.26 -1.18 -23.10
C GLN A 35 9.79 -2.54 -23.60
N ALA A 36 10.30 -2.91 -24.74
CA ALA A 36 10.08 -4.24 -25.27
C ALA A 36 10.75 -5.23 -24.33
N GLY A 37 10.01 -6.22 -23.84
CA GLY A 37 10.58 -7.40 -23.21
C GLY A 37 11.65 -8.01 -24.15
N PRO A 38 12.50 -8.94 -23.67
CA PRO A 38 13.71 -9.37 -24.37
C PRO A 38 13.48 -9.81 -25.82
N PHE A 39 12.24 -10.17 -26.17
CA PHE A 39 11.88 -10.64 -27.51
C PHE A 39 10.66 -9.92 -28.12
N GLY A 40 10.25 -8.81 -27.56
CA GLY A 40 9.11 -7.99 -27.96
C GLY A 40 8.11 -7.84 -26.83
N GLN A 41 7.53 -6.66 -26.71
CA GLN A 41 6.42 -6.40 -25.80
C GLN A 41 5.13 -6.80 -26.52
N GLU A 42 4.33 -7.62 -25.85
CA GLU A 42 2.92 -7.81 -26.20
C GLU A 42 2.10 -7.28 -25.02
N SER A 43 0.90 -6.76 -25.27
CA SER A 43 -0.02 -6.39 -24.20
C SER A 43 -0.29 -7.60 -23.31
N ILE A 44 -0.52 -7.36 -22.03
CA ILE A 44 -0.93 -8.42 -21.11
C ILE A 44 -2.14 -9.16 -21.71
N PRO A 45 -2.11 -10.50 -21.84
CA PRO A 45 -3.23 -11.27 -22.36
C PRO A 45 -4.53 -11.04 -21.58
N GLU A 46 -5.67 -11.02 -22.28
CA GLU A 46 -6.99 -10.87 -21.65
C GLU A 46 -7.21 -11.92 -20.54
N GLY A 47 -7.65 -11.46 -19.38
CA GLY A 47 -7.92 -12.30 -18.21
C GLY A 47 -6.72 -12.45 -17.24
N LEU A 48 -5.57 -11.88 -17.54
CA LEU A 48 -4.48 -11.72 -16.56
C LEU A 48 -4.63 -10.38 -15.83
N PRO A 49 -4.13 -10.30 -14.57
CA PRO A 49 -4.12 -9.04 -13.83
C PRO A 49 -3.20 -8.01 -14.51
N GLN A 50 -3.56 -6.74 -14.39
CA GLN A 50 -2.71 -5.62 -14.73
C GLN A 50 -1.52 -5.60 -13.77
N LEU A 51 -0.30 -5.71 -14.30
CA LEU A 51 0.94 -5.69 -13.55
C LEU A 51 1.87 -4.60 -14.09
N GLU A 52 2.72 -4.06 -13.23
CA GLU A 52 3.71 -3.04 -13.60
C GLU A 52 4.73 -3.58 -14.62
N SER A 53 5.12 -2.75 -15.57
CA SER A 53 6.11 -3.09 -16.61
C SER A 53 7.53 -2.86 -16.09
N LEU A 54 7.98 -3.68 -15.14
CA LEU A 54 9.24 -3.48 -14.44
C LEU A 54 10.45 -3.77 -15.34
N ASP A 55 11.52 -3.02 -15.09
CA ASP A 55 12.84 -3.27 -15.61
C ASP A 55 13.53 -4.46 -14.93
N ARG A 56 14.80 -4.69 -15.22
CA ARG A 56 15.58 -5.81 -14.65
C ARG A 56 15.91 -5.63 -13.16
N GLY A 57 15.68 -4.46 -12.55
CA GLY A 57 16.02 -4.16 -11.17
C GLY A 57 17.49 -4.46 -10.83
N LEU A 58 18.39 -4.39 -11.81
CA LEU A 58 19.77 -4.80 -11.66
C LEU A 58 20.47 -3.99 -10.58
N VAL A 59 21.04 -4.66 -9.60
CA VAL A 59 21.81 -4.06 -8.50
C VAL A 59 23.17 -4.73 -8.35
N ALA A 60 24.20 -3.94 -8.06
CA ALA A 60 25.54 -4.41 -7.74
C ALA A 60 26.04 -3.82 -6.42
N VAL A 61 26.58 -4.66 -5.55
CA VAL A 61 27.03 -4.26 -4.20
C VAL A 61 28.44 -4.78 -3.93
N SER A 62 29.33 -3.92 -3.48
CA SER A 62 30.67 -4.29 -3.06
C SER A 62 30.64 -5.10 -1.76
N THR A 63 31.32 -6.23 -1.74
CA THR A 63 31.48 -7.09 -0.58
C THR A 63 32.96 -7.20 -0.20
N SER A 64 33.29 -7.90 0.89
CA SER A 64 34.69 -8.17 1.24
C SER A 64 35.39 -9.17 0.29
N GLU A 65 34.60 -9.88 -0.55
CA GLU A 65 35.07 -10.95 -1.42
C GLU A 65 34.94 -10.61 -2.93
N GLY A 66 34.58 -9.36 -3.28
CA GLY A 66 34.34 -8.90 -4.64
C GLY A 66 33.06 -8.10 -4.78
N VAL A 67 32.25 -8.41 -5.80
CA VAL A 67 30.97 -7.75 -6.05
C VAL A 67 29.86 -8.79 -6.09
N PHE A 68 28.78 -8.54 -5.36
CA PHE A 68 27.53 -9.28 -5.52
C PHE A 68 26.63 -8.56 -6.51
N VAL A 69 26.04 -9.28 -7.46
CA VAL A 69 25.14 -8.77 -8.51
C VAL A 69 23.83 -9.54 -8.43
N SER A 70 22.71 -8.85 -8.50
CA SER A 70 21.37 -9.44 -8.45
C SER A 70 20.41 -8.73 -9.39
N TRP A 71 19.40 -9.45 -9.94
CA TRP A 71 18.44 -8.93 -10.91
C TRP A 71 17.11 -9.67 -10.86
N ARG A 72 16.03 -9.09 -11.39
CA ARG A 72 14.70 -9.69 -11.43
C ARG A 72 14.56 -10.80 -12.50
N LEU A 73 13.84 -11.86 -12.14
CA LEU A 73 13.04 -12.63 -13.10
C LEU A 73 11.65 -11.98 -13.15
N LEU A 74 11.15 -11.70 -14.35
CA LEU A 74 9.82 -11.14 -14.53
C LEU A 74 8.77 -12.26 -14.67
N ALA A 75 7.56 -12.07 -14.14
CA ALA A 75 6.49 -13.06 -14.27
C ALA A 75 6.14 -13.37 -15.74
N SER A 76 6.30 -12.37 -16.62
CA SER A 76 6.11 -12.50 -18.07
C SER A 76 7.12 -13.44 -18.77
N GLU A 77 8.17 -13.86 -18.06
CA GLU A 77 9.25 -14.72 -18.59
C GLU A 77 9.21 -16.13 -18.03
N VAL A 78 8.34 -16.40 -17.05
CA VAL A 78 8.27 -17.70 -16.38
C VAL A 78 7.71 -18.75 -17.33
N SER A 79 8.43 -19.86 -17.45
CA SER A 79 8.06 -20.97 -18.35
C SER A 79 7.59 -22.26 -17.63
N GLY A 80 7.74 -22.32 -16.30
CA GLY A 80 7.36 -23.45 -15.46
C GLY A 80 8.15 -23.48 -14.16
N ALA A 81 8.32 -24.64 -13.55
CA ALA A 81 9.01 -24.85 -12.29
C ALA A 81 10.08 -25.95 -12.36
N SER A 82 11.02 -25.93 -11.42
CA SER A 82 12.05 -26.93 -11.14
C SER A 82 12.08 -27.25 -9.64
N GLU A 83 13.00 -28.10 -9.20
CA GLU A 83 13.17 -28.45 -7.79
C GLU A 83 13.67 -27.25 -6.92
N THR A 84 14.24 -26.22 -7.54
CA THR A 84 14.87 -25.10 -6.84
C THR A 84 14.26 -23.73 -7.18
N GLY A 85 13.21 -23.71 -7.99
CA GLY A 85 12.57 -22.44 -8.34
C GLY A 85 11.78 -22.49 -9.64
N GLN A 86 11.33 -21.35 -10.09
CA GLN A 86 10.69 -21.16 -11.39
C GLN A 86 11.69 -21.23 -12.52
N THR A 87 11.27 -21.75 -13.67
CA THR A 87 12.07 -21.77 -14.89
C THR A 87 11.75 -20.57 -15.81
N GLY A 88 12.74 -20.12 -16.57
CA GLY A 88 12.64 -18.96 -17.47
C GLY A 88 13.95 -18.78 -18.23
N PRO A 89 14.28 -17.56 -18.70
CA PRO A 89 15.55 -17.29 -19.40
C PRO A 89 16.78 -17.71 -18.59
N ALA A 90 17.84 -18.11 -19.30
CA ALA A 90 19.19 -18.01 -18.76
C ALA A 90 19.62 -16.53 -18.83
N PHE A 91 20.64 -16.15 -18.05
CA PHE A 91 21.13 -14.78 -18.02
C PHE A 91 22.62 -14.73 -18.23
N VAL A 92 23.09 -13.97 -19.21
CA VAL A 92 24.50 -13.64 -19.40
C VAL A 92 24.83 -12.40 -18.58
N VAL A 93 25.69 -12.57 -17.58
CA VAL A 93 26.23 -11.47 -16.79
C VAL A 93 27.53 -11.00 -17.43
N SER A 94 27.62 -9.71 -17.74
CA SER A 94 28.83 -9.08 -18.30
C SER A 94 29.41 -8.07 -17.32
N ARG A 95 30.75 -8.08 -17.17
CA ARG A 95 31.53 -7.06 -16.46
C ARG A 95 32.33 -6.25 -17.47
N ASP A 96 32.21 -4.93 -17.45
CA ASP A 96 32.93 -4.01 -18.37
C ASP A 96 32.73 -4.37 -19.86
N GLY A 97 31.50 -4.83 -20.21
CA GLY A 97 31.13 -5.27 -21.55
C GLY A 97 31.67 -6.64 -21.95
N VAL A 98 32.25 -7.41 -21.02
CA VAL A 98 32.76 -8.77 -21.29
C VAL A 98 31.93 -9.80 -20.51
N PRO A 99 31.33 -10.80 -21.16
CA PRO A 99 30.63 -11.89 -20.47
C PRO A 99 31.54 -12.60 -19.48
N ILE A 100 31.07 -12.76 -18.23
CA ILE A 100 31.79 -13.46 -17.14
C ILE A 100 31.10 -14.73 -16.68
N ALA A 101 29.77 -14.82 -16.82
CA ALA A 101 29.00 -16.00 -16.45
C ALA A 101 27.71 -16.11 -17.26
N THR A 102 27.19 -17.34 -17.38
CA THR A 102 25.79 -17.60 -17.75
C THR A 102 25.13 -18.29 -16.57
N VAL A 103 24.09 -17.66 -16.01
CA VAL A 103 23.33 -18.11 -14.85
C VAL A 103 21.99 -18.68 -15.31
N THR A 104 21.62 -19.88 -14.87
CA THR A 104 20.39 -20.58 -15.29
C THR A 104 19.40 -20.78 -14.15
N ASP A 105 19.90 -21.01 -12.94
CA ASP A 105 19.16 -21.58 -11.81
C ASP A 105 18.83 -20.52 -10.74
N SER A 106 19.34 -19.31 -10.92
CA SER A 106 19.13 -18.19 -9.99
C SER A 106 19.15 -16.84 -10.74
N THR A 107 18.96 -15.74 -10.02
CA THR A 107 19.07 -14.38 -10.53
C THR A 107 20.07 -13.54 -9.72
N ASN A 108 21.17 -14.18 -9.31
CA ASN A 108 22.26 -13.52 -8.61
C ASN A 108 23.61 -14.16 -8.95
N LEU A 109 24.69 -13.41 -8.70
CA LEU A 109 26.06 -13.83 -8.96
C LEU A 109 27.03 -13.15 -7.99
N ALA A 110 27.93 -13.89 -7.38
CA ALA A 110 29.11 -13.33 -6.71
C ALA A 110 30.29 -13.30 -7.71
N ASP A 111 30.84 -12.12 -7.97
CA ASP A 111 32.01 -11.92 -8.81
C ASP A 111 33.25 -11.56 -7.96
N PRO A 112 34.14 -12.53 -7.67
CA PRO A 112 35.31 -12.28 -6.83
C PRO A 112 36.38 -11.40 -7.49
N GLU A 113 36.32 -11.21 -8.80
CA GLU A 113 37.23 -10.33 -9.56
C GLU A 113 36.66 -8.93 -9.78
N GLY A 114 35.41 -8.70 -9.37
CA GLY A 114 34.74 -7.41 -9.46
C GLY A 114 35.29 -6.39 -8.48
N GLY A 115 35.22 -5.13 -8.83
CA GLY A 115 35.63 -4.02 -7.96
C GLY A 115 34.72 -2.79 -8.11
N ALA A 116 34.91 -1.79 -7.26
CA ALA A 116 34.06 -0.60 -7.21
C ALA A 116 34.02 0.23 -8.51
N GLY A 117 34.94 0.00 -9.44
CA GLY A 117 34.95 0.66 -10.75
C GLY A 117 34.42 -0.19 -11.89
N SER A 118 33.97 -1.42 -11.61
CA SER A 118 33.38 -2.31 -12.62
C SER A 118 31.99 -1.83 -13.02
N THR A 119 31.56 -2.19 -14.23
CA THR A 119 30.21 -1.94 -14.71
C THR A 119 29.58 -3.27 -15.08
N TYR A 120 28.36 -3.51 -14.63
CA TYR A 120 27.64 -4.76 -14.87
C TYR A 120 26.41 -4.55 -15.74
N THR A 121 26.16 -5.52 -16.65
CA THR A 121 24.91 -5.66 -17.40
C THR A 121 24.45 -7.11 -17.35
N VAL A 122 23.16 -7.34 -17.48
CA VAL A 122 22.55 -8.67 -17.56
C VAL A 122 21.69 -8.77 -18.81
N THR A 123 21.92 -9.84 -19.60
CA THR A 123 21.21 -10.11 -20.86
C THR A 123 20.45 -11.43 -20.74
N PRO A 124 19.12 -11.46 -20.89
CA PRO A 124 18.34 -12.69 -20.91
C PRO A 124 18.60 -13.50 -22.18
N VAL A 125 18.59 -14.82 -22.07
CA VAL A 125 18.83 -15.75 -23.17
C VAL A 125 17.79 -16.88 -23.17
N VAL A 126 17.07 -17.05 -24.27
CA VAL A 126 16.11 -18.14 -24.47
C VAL A 126 16.51 -18.93 -25.73
N ASP A 127 16.66 -20.24 -25.60
CA ASP A 127 17.04 -21.14 -26.71
C ASP A 127 18.28 -20.67 -27.51
N GLY A 128 19.25 -20.05 -26.83
CA GLY A 128 20.47 -19.51 -27.41
C GLY A 128 20.35 -18.15 -28.12
N ILE A 129 19.15 -17.56 -28.11
CA ILE A 129 18.90 -16.21 -28.60
C ILE A 129 19.06 -15.23 -27.43
N GLU A 130 19.95 -14.25 -27.59
CA GLU A 130 20.11 -13.15 -26.63
C GLU A 130 19.03 -12.10 -26.85
N GLY A 131 18.43 -11.63 -25.76
CA GLY A 131 17.54 -10.48 -25.73
C GLY A 131 18.29 -9.15 -25.59
N GLU A 132 17.60 -8.08 -25.19
CA GLU A 132 18.21 -6.80 -24.90
C GLU A 132 18.89 -6.83 -23.52
N ALA A 133 20.08 -6.25 -23.43
CA ALA A 133 20.77 -6.08 -22.16
C ALA A 133 20.06 -5.01 -21.31
N GLY A 134 19.87 -5.27 -20.03
CA GLY A 134 19.39 -4.27 -19.08
C GLY A 134 20.34 -3.08 -18.92
N ALA A 135 19.88 -2.03 -18.28
CA ALA A 135 20.69 -0.85 -17.97
C ALA A 135 21.96 -1.24 -17.19
N ALA A 136 23.06 -0.53 -17.46
CA ALA A 136 24.34 -0.81 -16.81
C ALA A 136 24.40 -0.20 -15.42
N VAL A 137 24.90 -0.97 -14.43
CA VAL A 137 25.06 -0.51 -13.05
C VAL A 137 26.51 -0.58 -12.58
N THR A 138 26.86 0.29 -11.63
CA THR A 138 28.16 0.25 -10.93
C THR A 138 27.95 -0.15 -9.46
N PRO A 139 28.90 -0.89 -8.85
CA PRO A 139 28.74 -1.37 -7.49
C PRO A 139 28.66 -0.24 -6.47
N SER A 140 27.65 -0.31 -5.60
CA SER A 140 27.65 0.49 -4.37
C SER A 140 28.82 0.09 -3.48
N ALA A 141 29.53 1.08 -2.97
CA ALA A 141 30.76 0.85 -2.20
C ALA A 141 30.52 0.48 -0.72
N THR A 142 29.29 0.58 -0.24
CA THR A 142 28.97 0.55 1.20
C THR A 142 28.10 -0.63 1.65
N GLY A 143 27.78 -1.59 0.79
CA GLY A 143 26.87 -2.69 1.11
C GLY A 143 25.38 -2.28 1.16
N TYR A 144 25.06 -1.05 0.75
CA TYR A 144 23.72 -0.49 0.60
C TYR A 144 23.74 0.64 -0.45
N LEU A 145 22.58 0.92 -1.04
CA LEU A 145 22.39 2.15 -1.80
C LEU A 145 22.01 3.28 -0.83
N SER A 146 22.43 4.50 -1.14
CA SER A 146 22.09 5.67 -0.33
C SER A 146 21.38 6.69 -1.18
N VAL A 147 20.11 6.97 -0.83
CA VAL A 147 19.27 7.95 -1.50
C VAL A 147 19.27 9.24 -0.67
N PRO A 148 19.94 10.31 -1.11
CA PRO A 148 19.94 11.59 -0.41
C PRO A 148 18.54 12.19 -0.35
N LEU A 149 18.18 12.80 0.79
CA LEU A 149 16.86 13.38 0.99
C LEU A 149 16.92 14.90 1.23
N SER A 150 15.92 15.61 0.71
CA SER A 150 15.72 17.04 0.88
C SER A 150 14.81 17.33 2.09
N LYS A 151 15.35 17.23 3.31
CA LYS A 151 14.61 17.40 4.55
C LYS A 151 13.87 18.75 4.59
N PRO A 152 12.53 18.76 4.93
CA PRO A 152 11.79 19.99 5.12
C PRO A 152 12.36 20.87 6.25
N ALA A 153 12.14 22.17 6.16
CA ALA A 153 12.54 23.12 7.19
C ALA A 153 11.78 22.88 8.50
N ASP A 154 12.46 23.08 9.63
CA ASP A 154 11.83 23.06 10.95
C ASP A 154 10.71 24.10 11.03
N GLY A 155 9.65 23.81 11.80
CA GLY A 155 8.50 24.67 11.95
C GLY A 155 8.19 25.05 13.40
N VAL A 156 7.14 25.89 13.54
CA VAL A 156 6.63 26.34 14.84
C VAL A 156 5.12 26.30 14.83
N THR A 157 4.52 25.67 15.84
CA THR A 157 3.06 25.63 15.99
C THR A 157 2.47 27.00 16.38
N PRO A 158 1.14 27.21 16.27
CA PRO A 158 0.48 28.45 16.77
C PRO A 158 0.73 28.75 18.24
N LYS A 159 1.13 27.75 19.04
CA LYS A 159 1.46 27.90 20.48
C LYS A 159 2.96 28.14 20.74
N GLY A 160 3.78 28.21 19.69
CA GLY A 160 5.21 28.44 19.82
C GLY A 160 6.02 27.17 20.11
N GLU A 161 5.45 25.96 19.97
CA GLU A 161 6.20 24.71 20.02
C GLU A 161 6.99 24.55 18.72
N THR A 162 8.30 24.38 18.82
CA THR A 162 9.17 24.09 17.68
C THR A 162 9.12 22.60 17.35
N TYR A 163 9.14 22.25 16.06
CA TYR A 163 9.21 20.86 15.60
C TYR A 163 10.17 20.74 14.42
N THR A 164 10.76 19.58 14.29
CA THR A 164 11.63 19.18 13.17
C THR A 164 11.02 18.00 12.46
N TYR A 165 11.62 17.55 11.36
CA TYR A 165 11.13 16.43 10.56
C TYR A 165 12.05 15.22 10.62
N SER A 166 11.47 14.05 10.45
CA SER A 166 12.17 12.81 10.12
C SER A 166 11.51 12.12 8.93
N ALA A 167 12.31 11.52 8.06
CA ALA A 167 11.79 10.57 7.07
C ALA A 167 11.14 9.41 7.83
N ASN A 168 9.90 9.07 7.46
CA ASN A 168 9.10 8.07 8.17
C ASN A 168 8.80 6.91 7.22
N ASP A 169 7.53 6.64 6.98
CA ASP A 169 7.11 5.58 6.08
C ASP A 169 7.47 5.93 4.63
N ALA A 170 7.73 4.90 3.83
CA ALA A 170 7.94 5.03 2.41
C ALA A 170 7.10 3.98 1.65
N SER A 171 6.90 4.23 0.37
CA SER A 171 6.41 3.28 -0.62
C SER A 171 7.26 3.41 -1.89
N VAL A 172 7.04 2.54 -2.85
CA VAL A 172 7.68 2.59 -4.17
C VAL A 172 6.62 2.51 -5.27
N ALA A 173 6.91 3.17 -6.39
CA ALA A 173 6.06 3.15 -7.58
C ALA A 173 6.90 3.60 -8.79
N ASP A 174 6.64 3.05 -9.96
CA ASP A 174 7.16 3.57 -11.23
C ASP A 174 6.28 4.76 -11.64
N VAL A 175 6.78 5.99 -11.44
CA VAL A 175 5.98 7.20 -11.69
C VAL A 175 6.26 7.82 -13.07
N ASP A 176 7.36 7.45 -13.74
CA ASP A 176 7.71 7.99 -15.07
C ASP A 176 7.58 6.98 -16.22
N GLY A 177 7.35 5.70 -15.88
CA GLY A 177 7.08 4.62 -16.83
C GLY A 177 8.36 4.03 -17.44
N ASP A 178 9.50 4.15 -16.76
CA ASP A 178 10.76 3.61 -17.24
C ASP A 178 11.05 2.18 -16.75
N GLY A 179 10.19 1.66 -15.86
CA GLY A 179 10.24 0.33 -15.27
C GLY A 179 11.10 0.25 -14.00
N ALA A 180 11.81 1.29 -13.62
CA ALA A 180 12.45 1.42 -12.33
C ALA A 180 11.46 2.04 -11.32
N TYR A 181 11.66 1.77 -10.03
CA TYR A 181 10.85 2.40 -9.00
C TYR A 181 11.45 3.71 -8.52
N GLU A 182 10.56 4.67 -8.22
CA GLU A 182 10.83 5.84 -7.40
C GLU A 182 10.41 5.60 -5.96
N LEU A 183 11.00 6.36 -5.04
CA LEU A 183 10.69 6.33 -3.61
C LEU A 183 9.71 7.45 -3.25
N ILE A 184 8.56 7.09 -2.69
CA ILE A 184 7.60 8.01 -2.10
C ILE A 184 7.85 8.04 -0.60
N VAL A 185 8.30 9.18 -0.06
CA VAL A 185 8.76 9.33 1.33
C VAL A 185 7.85 10.27 2.11
N LYS A 186 7.26 9.79 3.20
CA LYS A 186 6.50 10.60 4.13
C LYS A 186 7.42 11.28 5.15
N TRP A 187 7.34 12.59 5.27
CA TRP A 187 7.99 13.38 6.29
C TRP A 187 7.08 13.61 7.48
N ASP A 188 7.43 13.06 8.63
CA ASP A 188 6.66 13.16 9.86
C ASP A 188 7.25 14.22 10.78
N PRO A 189 6.45 15.20 11.25
CA PRO A 189 6.91 16.19 12.21
C PRO A 189 7.10 15.56 13.60
N SER A 190 8.13 15.98 14.33
CA SER A 190 8.50 15.43 15.63
C SER A 190 7.40 15.59 16.72
N ASN A 191 6.38 16.38 16.44
CA ASN A 191 5.21 16.58 17.30
C ASN A 191 3.94 15.92 16.78
N SER A 192 4.05 14.90 15.92
CA SER A 192 2.95 14.03 15.51
C SER A 192 2.19 13.49 16.71
N LYS A 193 0.89 13.27 16.57
CA LYS A 193 -0.02 12.88 17.65
C LYS A 193 -0.86 11.66 17.25
N ASP A 194 -1.06 10.78 18.21
CA ASP A 194 -2.20 9.85 18.15
C ASP A 194 -3.52 10.62 18.21
N VAL A 195 -4.59 10.06 17.66
CA VAL A 195 -5.93 10.67 17.66
C VAL A 195 -6.46 10.94 19.07
N SER A 196 -5.93 10.28 20.09
CA SER A 196 -6.27 10.47 21.50
C SER A 196 -5.49 11.61 22.19
N GLN A 197 -4.50 12.21 21.53
CA GLN A 197 -3.57 13.17 22.13
C GLN A 197 -3.89 14.61 21.71
N VAL A 198 -3.95 15.52 22.68
CA VAL A 198 -4.12 16.97 22.45
C VAL A 198 -2.83 17.60 21.94
N GLY A 199 -2.96 18.72 21.23
CA GLY A 199 -1.86 19.56 20.75
C GLY A 199 -1.86 19.71 19.23
N TYR A 200 -1.30 20.83 18.79
CA TYR A 200 -1.07 21.09 17.36
C TYR A 200 0.04 20.18 16.84
N THR A 201 -0.06 19.81 15.56
CA THR A 201 1.00 19.11 14.82
C THR A 201 1.59 19.99 13.73
N GLY A 202 2.80 19.68 13.28
CA GLY A 202 3.33 20.19 12.02
C GLY A 202 2.57 19.64 10.83
N GLU A 203 2.83 20.22 9.66
CA GLU A 203 2.33 19.69 8.38
C GLU A 203 3.06 18.39 8.03
N VAL A 204 2.41 17.52 7.26
CA VAL A 204 3.02 16.31 6.70
C VAL A 204 3.34 16.59 5.24
N TYR A 205 4.48 16.09 4.77
CA TYR A 205 4.86 16.12 3.37
C TYR A 205 5.01 14.70 2.82
N LEU A 206 4.66 14.55 1.55
CA LEU A 206 5.01 13.39 0.73
C LEU A 206 5.93 13.86 -0.38
N ASP A 207 7.09 13.27 -0.47
CA ASP A 207 8.11 13.57 -1.48
C ASP A 207 8.30 12.36 -2.40
N THR A 208 8.41 12.59 -3.70
CA THR A 208 8.80 11.57 -4.67
C THR A 208 10.25 11.79 -5.10
N TYR A 209 11.08 10.75 -4.99
CA TYR A 209 12.51 10.79 -5.30
C TYR A 209 12.92 9.69 -6.26
N GLU A 210 13.81 10.03 -7.21
CA GLU A 210 14.65 9.05 -7.87
C GLU A 210 15.63 8.37 -6.88
N PHE A 211 16.11 7.18 -7.18
CA PHE A 211 17.10 6.49 -6.34
C PHE A 211 18.46 7.21 -6.25
N ASP A 212 18.73 8.19 -7.10
CA ASP A 212 19.91 9.05 -7.00
C ASP A 212 19.73 10.23 -6.04
N GLY A 213 18.51 10.42 -5.53
CA GLY A 213 18.11 11.50 -4.61
C GLY A 213 17.57 12.75 -5.28
N THR A 214 17.33 12.72 -6.60
CA THR A 214 16.62 13.80 -7.31
C THR A 214 15.18 13.89 -6.79
N LEU A 215 14.80 15.02 -6.22
CA LEU A 215 13.44 15.31 -5.77
C LEU A 215 12.59 15.72 -6.95
N LEU A 216 11.57 14.94 -7.28
CA LEU A 216 10.65 15.17 -8.40
C LEU A 216 9.50 16.10 -8.02
N ASN A 217 8.83 15.77 -6.90
CA ASN A 217 7.73 16.58 -6.39
C ASN A 217 7.63 16.49 -4.85
N ARG A 218 6.87 17.42 -4.27
CA ARG A 218 6.50 17.46 -2.85
C ARG A 218 5.03 17.84 -2.72
N ILE A 219 4.25 17.01 -2.04
CA ILE A 219 2.86 17.30 -1.65
C ILE A 219 2.85 17.69 -0.17
N SER A 220 2.50 18.96 0.14
CA SER A 220 2.19 19.39 1.50
C SER A 220 0.72 19.11 1.79
N LEU A 221 0.41 18.34 2.83
CA LEU A 221 -0.97 18.08 3.25
C LEU A 221 -1.64 19.33 3.88
N GLY A 222 -0.85 20.35 4.26
CA GLY A 222 -1.34 21.56 4.88
C GLY A 222 -1.73 21.37 6.34
N VAL A 223 -2.24 22.47 6.94
CA VAL A 223 -2.56 22.51 8.39
C VAL A 223 -3.84 21.77 8.75
N ASN A 224 -4.72 21.52 7.76
CA ASN A 224 -6.04 20.91 7.97
C ASN A 224 -6.04 19.38 7.89
N ILE A 225 -4.87 18.76 7.73
CA ILE A 225 -4.62 17.34 7.96
C ILE A 225 -3.68 17.22 9.17
N ARG A 226 -4.17 16.57 10.23
CA ARG A 226 -3.37 16.35 11.44
C ARG A 226 -2.28 15.29 11.20
N ALA A 227 -1.07 15.48 11.72
CA ALA A 227 -0.01 14.51 11.62
C ALA A 227 -0.15 13.39 12.65
N GLY A 228 0.03 12.14 12.20
CA GLY A 228 -0.01 10.92 12.99
C GLY A 228 -0.41 9.71 12.17
N ALA A 229 -0.12 8.52 12.66
CA ALA A 229 -0.29 7.26 11.94
C ALA A 229 -1.71 6.99 11.42
N HIS A 230 -2.76 7.58 12.05
CA HIS A 230 -4.15 7.34 11.70
C HIS A 230 -4.73 8.35 10.71
N TYR A 231 -3.98 9.38 10.30
CA TYR A 231 -4.51 10.50 9.52
C TYR A 231 -3.96 10.59 8.09
N THR A 232 -2.77 10.05 7.83
CA THR A 232 -1.93 10.39 6.68
C THR A 232 -1.56 9.17 5.84
N GLN A 233 -2.55 8.32 5.55
CA GLN A 233 -2.43 7.20 4.61
C GLN A 233 -2.34 7.75 3.19
N PHE A 234 -1.57 7.06 2.35
CA PHE A 234 -1.45 7.34 0.92
C PHE A 234 -1.30 6.03 0.14
N LEU A 235 -1.63 6.05 -1.12
CA LEU A 235 -1.41 4.94 -2.05
C LEU A 235 -0.54 5.43 -3.20
N ALA A 236 0.37 4.59 -3.66
CA ALA A 236 1.18 4.80 -4.86
C ALA A 236 1.07 3.54 -5.72
N TYR A 237 0.42 3.65 -6.88
CA TYR A 237 0.08 2.51 -7.74
C TYR A 237 -0.27 2.99 -9.15
N ASP A 238 -0.04 2.16 -10.16
CA ASP A 238 -0.56 2.36 -11.51
C ASP A 238 -2.02 1.86 -11.56
N PHE A 239 -2.97 2.78 -11.34
CA PHE A 239 -4.39 2.43 -11.23
C PHE A 239 -5.12 2.31 -12.58
N ASP A 240 -4.65 2.97 -13.64
CA ASP A 240 -5.29 2.93 -14.95
C ASP A 240 -4.57 2.08 -16.00
N GLY A 241 -3.38 1.56 -15.66
CA GLY A 241 -2.61 0.66 -16.52
C GLY A 241 -1.87 1.36 -17.65
N ASP A 242 -1.60 2.65 -17.51
CA ASP A 242 -0.87 3.41 -18.51
C ASP A 242 0.67 3.24 -18.39
N GLY A 243 1.12 2.51 -17.35
CA GLY A 243 2.51 2.23 -17.00
C GLY A 243 3.15 3.30 -16.13
N ARG A 244 2.37 4.22 -15.56
CA ARG A 244 2.81 5.25 -14.63
C ARG A 244 1.92 5.26 -13.40
N SER A 245 2.52 5.38 -12.25
CA SER A 245 1.77 5.33 -11.00
C SER A 245 1.22 6.68 -10.59
N GLU A 246 -0.01 6.67 -10.07
CA GLU A 246 -0.64 7.78 -9.38
C GLU A 246 -0.38 7.73 -7.88
N LEU A 247 -0.56 8.90 -7.23
CA LEU A 247 -0.66 9.01 -5.79
C LEU A 247 -2.10 9.34 -5.41
N MET A 248 -2.70 8.55 -4.50
CA MET A 248 -4.04 8.83 -3.96
C MET A 248 -4.00 9.00 -2.46
N LEU A 249 -4.58 10.09 -1.95
CA LEU A 249 -4.58 10.37 -0.52
C LEU A 249 -5.69 11.34 -0.11
N LYS A 250 -5.99 11.33 1.20
CA LYS A 250 -6.91 12.30 1.81
C LYS A 250 -6.26 13.68 1.83
N THR A 251 -7.01 14.70 1.37
CA THR A 251 -6.60 16.10 1.31
C THR A 251 -7.65 17.02 1.97
N ALA A 252 -7.34 18.29 2.09
CA ALA A 252 -8.20 19.31 2.68
C ALA A 252 -7.83 20.71 2.12
N PRO A 253 -8.61 21.77 2.42
CA PRO A 253 -8.19 23.14 2.12
C PRO A 253 -6.78 23.42 2.68
N GLY A 254 -5.91 24.00 1.86
CA GLY A 254 -4.49 24.23 2.19
C GLY A 254 -3.52 23.15 1.68
N THR A 255 -4.01 21.99 1.24
CA THR A 255 -3.14 21.00 0.56
C THR A 255 -2.62 21.55 -0.75
N LYS A 256 -1.32 21.40 -1.01
CA LYS A 256 -0.69 21.85 -2.26
C LYS A 256 0.45 20.95 -2.70
N SER A 257 0.71 20.92 -4.00
CA SER A 257 1.84 20.24 -4.59
C SER A 257 2.85 21.23 -5.15
N THR A 258 4.12 20.80 -5.18
CA THR A 258 5.25 21.54 -5.75
C THR A 258 6.05 20.57 -6.63
N THR A 259 6.25 20.93 -7.90
CA THR A 259 7.06 20.18 -8.87
C THR A 259 8.44 20.80 -8.99
N TYR A 260 9.47 19.98 -9.11
CA TYR A 260 10.86 20.43 -9.21
C TYR A 260 11.47 20.03 -10.55
N ALA A 261 12.41 20.85 -11.03
CA ALA A 261 13.33 20.45 -12.10
C ALA A 261 14.51 19.70 -11.49
N ALA A 262 15.28 19.00 -12.33
CA ALA A 262 16.46 18.23 -11.89
C ALA A 262 17.55 19.07 -11.19
N ASP A 263 17.56 20.40 -11.36
CA ASP A 263 18.45 21.30 -10.63
C ASP A 263 17.90 21.77 -9.28
N GLY A 264 16.74 21.24 -8.87
CA GLY A 264 16.04 21.56 -7.63
C GLY A 264 15.22 22.86 -7.67
N SER A 265 15.12 23.52 -8.83
CA SER A 265 14.27 24.72 -8.99
C SER A 265 12.80 24.34 -9.09
N VAL A 266 11.93 25.12 -8.45
CA VAL A 266 10.48 24.95 -8.53
C VAL A 266 9.98 25.31 -9.93
N THR A 267 9.26 24.39 -10.56
CA THR A 267 8.64 24.57 -11.90
C THR A 267 7.15 24.85 -11.82
N ALA A 268 6.46 24.29 -10.83
CA ALA A 268 5.04 24.53 -10.55
C ALA A 268 4.75 24.45 -9.05
N GLU A 269 3.75 25.20 -8.58
CA GLU A 269 3.18 25.12 -7.25
C GLU A 269 1.69 25.38 -7.34
N ASN A 270 0.84 24.44 -6.91
CA ASN A 270 -0.61 24.53 -7.01
C ASN A 270 -1.29 23.94 -5.78
N HIS A 271 -2.36 24.60 -5.32
CA HIS A 271 -3.29 23.99 -4.37
C HIS A 271 -4.21 23.00 -5.10
N VAL A 272 -4.74 22.02 -4.35
CA VAL A 272 -5.81 21.15 -4.83
C VAL A 272 -7.07 21.95 -5.14
N THR A 273 -7.85 21.50 -6.11
CA THR A 273 -9.10 22.16 -6.51
C THR A 273 -10.21 21.84 -5.49
N MET A 274 -10.73 22.86 -4.84
CA MET A 274 -11.87 22.69 -3.94
C MET A 274 -13.19 22.56 -4.72
N PRO A 275 -14.14 21.71 -4.27
CA PRO A 275 -15.48 21.65 -4.85
C PRO A 275 -16.17 23.03 -4.89
N GLU A 276 -16.91 23.30 -5.98
CA GLU A 276 -17.58 24.61 -6.18
C GLU A 276 -18.50 25.00 -5.02
N ARG A 277 -19.14 24.04 -4.36
CA ARG A 277 -20.03 24.28 -3.20
C ARG A 277 -19.26 24.84 -2.01
N ASP A 278 -18.03 24.36 -1.76
CA ASP A 278 -17.21 24.82 -0.62
C ASP A 278 -16.67 26.24 -0.90
N VAL A 279 -16.22 26.47 -2.13
CA VAL A 279 -15.85 27.82 -2.59
C VAL A 279 -17.05 28.80 -2.48
N ALA A 280 -18.26 28.36 -2.86
CA ALA A 280 -19.48 29.16 -2.75
C ALA A 280 -19.91 29.38 -1.29
N ALA A 281 -19.57 28.47 -0.39
CA ALA A 281 -19.73 28.61 1.06
C ALA A 281 -18.70 29.54 1.71
N GLY A 282 -17.66 29.94 0.95
CA GLY A 282 -16.61 30.88 1.41
C GLY A 282 -15.36 30.17 1.95
N VAL A 283 -15.24 28.85 1.76
CA VAL A 283 -14.02 28.10 2.10
C VAL A 283 -12.85 28.55 1.23
N THR A 284 -11.69 28.72 1.85
CA THR A 284 -10.43 29.11 1.21
C THR A 284 -9.27 28.22 1.63
N HIS A 285 -8.16 28.26 0.89
CA HIS A 285 -6.94 27.53 1.29
C HIS A 285 -6.20 28.16 2.49
N GLU A 286 -6.63 29.35 2.92
CA GLU A 286 -6.08 30.04 4.11
C GLU A 286 -6.81 29.66 5.41
N ASP A 287 -7.93 28.91 5.32
CA ASP A 287 -8.71 28.53 6.49
C ASP A 287 -7.93 27.52 7.36
N ASP A 288 -8.03 27.72 8.67
CA ASP A 288 -7.39 26.86 9.69
C ASP A 288 -8.48 26.27 10.60
N TYR A 289 -8.81 25.00 10.37
CA TYR A 289 -9.84 24.26 11.13
C TYR A 289 -9.28 23.61 12.41
N ARG A 290 -8.00 23.81 12.75
CA ARG A 290 -7.42 23.31 14.00
C ARG A 290 -7.99 24.08 15.18
N MET A 291 -8.73 23.39 16.05
CA MET A 291 -9.42 24.05 17.17
C MET A 291 -8.45 24.59 18.23
N SER A 292 -8.72 25.80 18.70
CA SER A 292 -8.28 26.27 20.01
C SER A 292 -9.22 25.78 21.10
N ASN A 293 -8.85 25.95 22.38
CA ASN A 293 -9.75 25.68 23.50
C ASN A 293 -11.03 26.53 23.46
N ALA A 294 -10.95 27.76 22.93
CA ALA A 294 -12.11 28.65 22.79
C ALA A 294 -13.05 28.16 21.67
N ASP A 295 -12.49 27.72 20.53
CA ASP A 295 -13.27 27.21 19.41
C ASP A 295 -13.99 25.92 19.81
N PHE A 296 -13.31 25.02 20.52
CA PHE A 296 -13.94 23.79 21.01
C PHE A 296 -15.08 24.06 22.01
N ARG A 297 -14.94 25.05 22.89
CA ARG A 297 -16.05 25.49 23.76
C ARG A 297 -17.22 26.04 22.97
N ALA A 298 -16.96 26.88 21.95
CA ALA A 298 -17.99 27.40 21.08
C ALA A 298 -18.71 26.29 20.32
N HIS A 299 -17.95 25.35 19.73
CA HIS A 299 -18.48 24.16 19.06
C HIS A 299 -19.43 23.35 19.96
N LEU A 300 -19.00 23.00 21.18
CA LEU A 300 -19.86 22.30 22.14
C LEU A 300 -21.10 23.12 22.54
N THR A 301 -20.96 24.44 22.70
CA THR A 301 -22.09 25.31 23.06
C THR A 301 -23.15 25.31 21.95
N GLU A 302 -22.74 25.35 20.70
CA GLU A 302 -23.66 25.30 19.54
C GLU A 302 -24.32 23.91 19.45
N LEU A 303 -23.56 22.84 19.66
CA LEU A 303 -24.07 21.48 19.72
C LEU A 303 -25.13 21.30 20.82
N PHE A 304 -24.91 21.89 21.99
CA PHE A 304 -25.85 21.80 23.09
C PHE A 304 -27.09 22.71 22.90
N LEU A 305 -26.95 23.87 22.26
CA LEU A 305 -28.07 24.70 21.86
C LEU A 305 -29.07 23.95 20.97
N SER A 306 -28.55 23.12 20.02
CA SER A 306 -29.36 22.31 19.10
C SER A 306 -29.86 21.00 19.71
N TRP A 307 -29.60 20.71 21.01
CA TRP A 307 -29.96 19.43 21.63
C TRP A 307 -31.41 19.05 21.40
N HIS A 308 -32.35 19.96 21.63
CA HIS A 308 -33.79 19.76 21.49
C HIS A 308 -34.27 19.55 20.07
N GLU A 309 -33.46 19.84 19.06
CA GLU A 309 -33.73 19.69 17.62
C GLU A 309 -33.26 18.30 17.12
N ARG A 310 -32.51 17.56 17.95
CA ARG A 310 -32.01 16.26 17.55
C ARG A 310 -33.14 15.25 17.33
N PRO A 311 -33.16 14.48 16.21
CA PRO A 311 -34.17 13.48 15.95
C PRO A 311 -34.33 12.47 17.09
N GLU A 312 -33.22 12.08 17.72
CA GLU A 312 -33.19 11.12 18.82
C GLU A 312 -33.84 11.71 20.10
N VAL A 313 -33.70 12.98 20.35
CA VAL A 313 -34.37 13.69 21.46
C VAL A 313 -35.85 13.87 21.16
N ILE A 314 -36.20 14.28 19.93
CA ILE A 314 -37.59 14.46 19.49
C ILE A 314 -38.36 13.14 19.53
N SER A 315 -37.74 12.04 19.15
CA SER A 315 -38.35 10.71 19.20
C SER A 315 -38.42 10.11 20.61
N GLY A 316 -37.71 10.69 21.57
CA GLY A 316 -37.58 10.14 22.93
C GLY A 316 -36.58 8.98 23.04
N GLN A 317 -35.76 8.74 22.04
CA GLN A 317 -34.67 7.78 22.11
C GLN A 317 -33.58 8.24 23.07
N TRP A 318 -33.24 9.54 23.06
CA TRP A 318 -32.31 10.16 23.99
C TRP A 318 -33.06 10.96 25.06
N PRO A 319 -32.42 11.23 26.23
CA PRO A 319 -32.97 12.08 27.26
C PRO A 319 -33.35 13.46 26.73
N ALA A 320 -34.46 14.02 27.24
CA ALA A 320 -34.98 15.28 26.80
C ALA A 320 -34.03 16.46 27.08
N THR A 321 -33.22 16.34 28.14
CA THR A 321 -32.28 17.37 28.57
C THR A 321 -30.85 16.79 28.69
N LEU A 322 -29.86 17.66 28.61
CA LEU A 322 -28.46 17.30 28.81
C LEU A 322 -28.19 16.87 30.23
N GLU A 323 -28.82 17.55 31.22
CA GLU A 323 -28.68 17.21 32.63
C GLU A 323 -29.19 15.77 32.91
N GLU A 324 -30.32 15.38 32.31
CA GLU A 324 -30.82 14.00 32.41
C GLU A 324 -29.81 13.02 31.77
N ALA A 325 -29.26 13.39 30.63
CA ALA A 325 -28.25 12.55 29.96
C ALA A 325 -26.99 12.36 30.81
N TRP A 326 -26.64 13.34 31.64
CA TRP A 326 -25.47 13.26 32.54
C TRP A 326 -25.80 12.77 33.94
N GLY A 327 -27.08 12.51 34.24
CA GLY A 327 -27.53 12.10 35.57
C GLY A 327 -27.49 13.25 36.60
N ALA A 328 -27.60 14.49 36.15
CA ALA A 328 -27.63 15.69 36.96
C ALA A 328 -29.06 16.22 37.12
N PRO A 329 -29.36 16.99 38.19
CA PRO A 329 -30.65 17.67 38.31
C PRO A 329 -30.88 18.67 37.19
N VAL A 330 -32.09 18.67 36.60
CA VAL A 330 -32.48 19.60 35.57
C VAL A 330 -32.66 20.99 36.20
N THR A 331 -31.88 21.95 35.69
CA THR A 331 -31.86 23.33 36.22
C THR A 331 -32.09 24.39 35.16
N HIS A 332 -32.14 24.00 33.87
CA HIS A 332 -32.33 24.90 32.74
C HIS A 332 -33.63 24.59 32.01
N GLU A 333 -34.22 25.63 31.43
CA GLU A 333 -35.39 25.52 30.55
C GLU A 333 -34.96 25.20 29.12
N TYR A 334 -35.69 24.30 28.43
CA TYR A 334 -35.47 23.95 27.01
C TYR A 334 -36.62 24.49 26.16
N PRO A 335 -36.28 25.02 24.91
CA PRO A 335 -34.97 25.16 24.30
C PRO A 335 -34.00 26.03 25.11
N LEU A 336 -32.71 25.65 25.13
CA LEU A 336 -31.67 26.36 25.86
C LEU A 336 -31.47 27.78 25.31
N SER A 337 -31.27 28.75 26.23
CA SER A 337 -30.69 30.03 25.87
C SER A 337 -29.19 29.92 25.63
N GLN A 338 -28.58 30.90 24.96
CA GLN A 338 -27.13 30.97 24.76
C GLN A 338 -26.37 30.82 26.10
N GLN A 339 -26.79 31.60 27.10
CA GLN A 339 -26.18 31.57 28.43
C GLN A 339 -26.31 30.17 29.08
N SER A 340 -27.50 29.55 29.00
CA SER A 340 -27.73 28.21 29.56
C SER A 340 -26.82 27.14 28.88
N ALA A 341 -26.67 27.24 27.57
CA ALA A 341 -25.78 26.34 26.81
C ALA A 341 -24.31 26.54 27.19
N GLU A 342 -23.85 27.78 27.38
CA GLU A 342 -22.49 28.08 27.87
C GLU A 342 -22.25 27.57 29.30
N GLU A 343 -23.24 27.68 30.19
CA GLU A 343 -23.17 27.13 31.56
C GLU A 343 -23.07 25.59 31.52
N LEU A 344 -23.89 24.92 30.71
CA LEU A 344 -23.85 23.47 30.52
C LEU A 344 -22.56 23.02 29.84
N THR A 345 -22.05 23.76 28.88
CA THR A 345 -20.73 23.48 28.26
C THR A 345 -19.61 23.52 29.30
N SER A 346 -19.64 24.54 30.17
CA SER A 346 -18.68 24.66 31.27
C SER A 346 -18.79 23.49 32.25
N TYR A 347 -20.03 23.10 32.61
CA TYR A 347 -20.25 21.92 33.44
C TYR A 347 -19.75 20.63 32.79
N PHE A 348 -20.02 20.45 31.50
CA PHE A 348 -19.54 19.28 30.74
C PHE A 348 -18.02 19.17 30.76
N ILE A 349 -17.33 20.25 30.40
CA ILE A 349 -15.86 20.27 30.30
C ILE A 349 -15.19 20.16 31.69
N ASP A 350 -15.68 20.89 32.67
CA ASP A 350 -14.96 21.06 33.93
C ASP A 350 -15.39 20.07 35.01
N VAL A 351 -16.58 19.46 34.90
CA VAL A 351 -17.14 18.55 35.90
C VAL A 351 -17.48 17.17 35.35
N TYR A 352 -18.36 17.09 34.35
CA TYR A 352 -18.87 15.80 33.88
C TYR A 352 -17.78 14.95 33.21
N ALA A 353 -17.11 15.48 32.21
CA ALA A 353 -16.09 14.74 31.46
C ALA A 353 -14.94 14.25 32.38
N PRO A 354 -14.35 15.06 33.24
CA PRO A 354 -13.35 14.60 34.22
C PRO A 354 -13.88 13.52 35.20
N SER A 355 -15.18 13.56 35.52
CA SER A 355 -15.79 12.54 36.39
C SER A 355 -15.88 11.16 35.73
N ARG A 356 -15.89 11.11 34.40
CA ARG A 356 -15.90 9.85 33.62
C ARG A 356 -14.52 9.21 33.56
N SER A 357 -13.48 10.02 33.38
CA SER A 357 -12.08 9.59 33.38
C SER A 357 -11.15 10.78 33.66
N GLY A 358 -10.11 10.61 34.47
CA GLY A 358 -9.06 11.60 34.67
C GLY A 358 -8.26 11.96 33.41
N ASN A 359 -8.43 11.20 32.32
CA ASN A 359 -7.84 11.49 31.02
C ASN A 359 -8.70 12.41 30.14
N ASN A 360 -9.95 12.67 30.53
CA ASN A 360 -10.84 13.61 29.82
C ASN A 360 -10.43 15.05 30.10
N ARG A 361 -9.43 15.57 29.44
CA ARG A 361 -8.85 16.90 29.63
C ARG A 361 -9.38 17.91 28.61
N LEU A 362 -10.71 18.01 28.47
CA LEU A 362 -11.36 18.83 27.44
C LEU A 362 -11.12 20.33 27.63
N TRP A 363 -10.68 20.79 28.79
CA TRP A 363 -10.22 22.17 29.01
C TRP A 363 -8.90 22.49 28.26
N ASN A 364 -8.20 21.48 27.75
CA ASN A 364 -7.00 21.59 26.93
C ASN A 364 -7.20 20.82 25.61
N PHE A 365 -8.23 21.19 24.86
CA PHE A 365 -8.60 20.57 23.60
C PHE A 365 -8.08 21.41 22.45
N GLU A 366 -6.80 21.30 22.16
CA GLU A 366 -6.12 22.08 21.11
C GLU A 366 -5.59 21.18 19.99
N GLY A 367 -5.63 21.68 18.76
CA GLY A 367 -5.05 21.05 17.58
C GLY A 367 -5.87 19.92 16.97
N PHE A 368 -7.05 19.58 17.55
CA PHE A 368 -8.01 18.69 16.89
C PHE A 368 -8.74 19.41 15.76
N ILE A 369 -9.19 18.63 14.77
CA ILE A 369 -9.96 19.11 13.63
C ILE A 369 -11.28 18.33 13.63
N VAL A 370 -12.39 18.98 13.99
CA VAL A 370 -13.73 18.37 14.08
C VAL A 370 -14.71 18.99 13.09
N GLU A 371 -14.29 20.00 12.35
CA GLU A 371 -15.06 20.72 11.33
C GLU A 371 -14.21 20.90 10.07
N GLY A 372 -14.83 21.37 9.00
CA GLY A 372 -14.18 21.61 7.71
C GLY A 372 -14.27 20.46 6.72
N PRO A 373 -14.13 20.77 5.43
CA PRO A 373 -14.22 19.77 4.38
C PRO A 373 -13.01 18.82 4.34
N GLU A 374 -13.24 17.62 3.84
CA GLU A 374 -12.23 16.60 3.55
C GLU A 374 -12.43 16.08 2.14
N TYR A 375 -11.34 15.87 1.44
CA TYR A 375 -11.32 15.43 0.05
C TYR A 375 -10.48 14.16 -0.13
N LEU A 376 -10.71 13.47 -1.23
CA LEU A 376 -9.82 12.45 -1.80
C LEU A 376 -9.28 13.02 -3.09
N THR A 377 -7.96 13.05 -3.25
CA THR A 377 -7.28 13.58 -4.44
C THR A 377 -6.40 12.53 -5.08
N VAL A 378 -6.48 12.47 -6.42
CA VAL A 378 -5.57 11.72 -7.29
C VAL A 378 -4.54 12.70 -7.85
N PHE A 379 -3.26 12.35 -7.71
CA PHE A 379 -2.13 13.13 -8.23
C PHE A 379 -1.34 12.31 -9.24
N ASP A 380 -0.82 12.95 -10.26
CA ASP A 380 0.23 12.41 -11.12
C ASP A 380 1.50 12.16 -10.30
N GLY A 381 2.00 10.92 -10.32
CA GLY A 381 3.11 10.51 -9.45
C GLY A 381 4.42 11.21 -9.76
N LEU A 382 4.71 11.50 -11.05
CA LEU A 382 5.94 12.15 -11.50
C LEU A 382 5.99 13.63 -11.10
N THR A 383 4.93 14.36 -11.37
CA THR A 383 4.90 15.82 -11.21
C THR A 383 4.26 16.29 -9.90
N GLY A 384 3.49 15.42 -9.23
CA GLY A 384 2.62 15.79 -8.13
C GLY A 384 1.44 16.67 -8.53
N ALA A 385 1.17 16.84 -9.84
CA ALA A 385 0.03 17.61 -10.29
C ALA A 385 -1.28 16.93 -9.91
N GLU A 386 -2.26 17.72 -9.43
CA GLU A 386 -3.61 17.21 -9.20
C GLU A 386 -4.21 16.73 -10.53
N LEU A 387 -4.74 15.51 -10.56
CA LEU A 387 -5.54 14.97 -11.65
C LEU A 387 -7.04 15.16 -11.36
N GLN A 388 -7.48 14.81 -10.15
CA GLN A 388 -8.85 15.02 -9.70
C GLN A 388 -8.94 15.11 -8.17
N THR A 389 -9.87 15.95 -7.69
CA THR A 389 -10.29 16.00 -6.28
C THR A 389 -11.79 15.76 -6.17
N VAL A 390 -12.19 14.83 -5.30
CA VAL A 390 -13.58 14.53 -4.94
C VAL A 390 -13.78 14.63 -3.43
N ASP A 391 -15.03 14.56 -2.96
CA ASP A 391 -15.32 14.49 -1.53
C ASP A 391 -14.80 13.18 -0.93
N TYR A 392 -14.21 13.26 0.26
CA TYR A 392 -13.95 12.06 1.06
C TYR A 392 -15.26 11.45 1.57
N LYS A 393 -15.44 10.15 1.50
CA LYS A 393 -16.69 9.47 1.83
C LYS A 393 -16.50 8.46 2.99
N PRO A 394 -17.28 8.55 4.10
CA PRO A 394 -18.20 9.67 4.41
C PRO A 394 -17.42 10.92 4.81
N GLY A 395 -18.01 12.10 4.55
CA GLY A 395 -17.42 13.37 4.97
C GLY A 395 -17.53 13.56 6.50
N ARG A 396 -16.76 14.52 7.01
CA ARG A 396 -16.69 14.83 8.45
C ARG A 396 -18.04 15.14 9.09
N GLY A 397 -18.96 15.73 8.37
CA GLY A 397 -20.31 16.02 8.86
C GLY A 397 -21.22 14.79 9.06
N ASP A 398 -20.84 13.65 8.50
CA ASP A 398 -21.57 12.36 8.59
C ASP A 398 -20.68 11.21 9.04
N ASP A 399 -19.67 11.47 9.82
CA ASP A 399 -18.72 10.47 10.30
C ASP A 399 -19.11 9.81 11.64
N GLY A 400 -20.18 10.30 12.29
CA GLY A 400 -20.60 9.85 13.61
C GLY A 400 -19.78 10.46 14.75
N LEU A 401 -18.90 11.43 14.47
CA LEU A 401 -18.00 12.07 15.43
C LEU A 401 -18.72 12.57 16.70
N LEU A 402 -19.88 13.20 16.56
CA LEU A 402 -20.55 13.88 17.67
C LEU A 402 -20.95 12.95 18.81
N TRP A 403 -21.29 11.69 18.52
CA TRP A 403 -21.90 10.80 19.50
C TRP A 403 -21.10 9.51 19.75
N GLY A 404 -20.41 9.02 18.75
CA GLY A 404 -19.60 7.81 18.89
C GLY A 404 -18.48 7.94 19.92
N ASP A 405 -17.90 9.13 20.03
CA ASP A 405 -16.75 9.38 20.90
C ASP A 405 -17.11 9.85 22.30
N TYR A 406 -18.36 10.30 22.55
CA TYR A 406 -18.77 10.78 23.87
C TYR A 406 -19.24 9.69 24.83
N ALA A 407 -19.50 8.49 24.33
CA ALA A 407 -20.08 7.39 25.11
C ALA A 407 -19.07 6.59 25.95
N MET A 408 -17.79 6.89 25.91
CA MET A 408 -16.75 6.09 26.55
C MET A 408 -16.34 6.68 27.91
N GLY A 409 -15.71 5.86 28.75
CA GLY A 409 -15.08 6.32 29.97
C GLY A 409 -14.05 7.43 29.74
N ARG A 410 -13.35 7.37 28.58
CA ARG A 410 -12.52 8.45 28.04
C ARG A 410 -13.25 9.10 26.87
N ILE A 411 -13.41 10.41 26.93
CA ILE A 411 -14.12 11.22 25.91
C ILE A 411 -13.07 11.90 25.02
N GLU A 412 -13.01 11.47 23.78
CA GLU A 412 -12.00 11.92 22.81
C GLU A 412 -12.68 12.15 21.45
N PRO A 413 -13.13 13.35 21.13
CA PRO A 413 -13.64 13.65 19.80
C PRO A 413 -12.64 13.28 18.71
N GLY A 414 -13.09 12.53 17.70
CA GLY A 414 -12.26 12.01 16.61
C GLY A 414 -11.65 10.63 16.89
N ASN A 415 -11.57 10.16 18.14
CA ASN A 415 -10.86 8.91 18.44
C ASN A 415 -11.53 7.66 17.83
N ARG A 416 -12.82 7.67 17.55
CA ARG A 416 -13.56 6.50 17.04
C ARG A 416 -13.70 6.50 15.51
N VAL A 417 -13.76 7.66 14.92
CA VAL A 417 -14.11 7.86 13.51
C VAL A 417 -13.01 8.55 12.71
N ASP A 418 -12.07 9.23 13.37
CA ASP A 418 -10.89 9.84 12.72
C ASP A 418 -9.74 8.83 12.60
N ARG A 419 -10.09 7.62 12.14
CA ARG A 419 -9.25 6.46 11.94
C ARG A 419 -9.37 6.04 10.48
N PHE A 420 -8.34 6.33 9.69
CA PHE A 420 -8.34 6.10 8.25
C PHE A 420 -7.41 4.93 7.90
N LEU A 421 -7.84 4.11 6.94
CA LEU A 421 -7.04 3.06 6.32
C LEU A 421 -7.08 3.23 4.82
N SER A 422 -6.05 2.76 4.13
CA SER A 422 -6.03 2.65 2.68
C SER A 422 -5.37 1.36 2.21
N GLY A 423 -5.72 0.91 1.02
CA GLY A 423 -5.16 -0.27 0.39
C GLY A 423 -5.50 -0.33 -1.08
N VAL A 424 -4.97 -1.34 -1.76
CA VAL A 424 -5.26 -1.66 -3.16
C VAL A 424 -5.85 -3.04 -3.22
N ALA A 425 -6.79 -3.28 -4.11
CA ALA A 425 -7.41 -4.58 -4.34
C ALA A 425 -7.77 -4.80 -5.81
N TYR A 426 -7.62 -6.02 -6.30
CA TYR A 426 -8.06 -6.45 -7.62
C TYR A 426 -9.49 -7.02 -7.53
N LEU A 427 -10.48 -6.12 -7.37
CA LEU A 427 -11.88 -6.49 -7.13
C LEU A 427 -12.55 -7.20 -8.32
N ASP A 428 -12.07 -7.01 -9.54
CA ASP A 428 -12.52 -7.72 -10.73
C ASP A 428 -11.51 -8.79 -11.21
N GLY A 429 -10.44 -9.02 -10.44
CA GLY A 429 -9.34 -9.92 -10.76
C GLY A 429 -8.34 -9.38 -11.78
N THR A 430 -8.59 -8.22 -12.38
CA THR A 430 -7.78 -7.67 -13.47
C THR A 430 -7.26 -6.26 -13.22
N GLN A 431 -8.09 -5.35 -12.75
CA GLN A 431 -7.74 -3.95 -12.53
C GLN A 431 -7.57 -3.64 -11.03
N PRO A 432 -6.53 -2.88 -10.63
CA PRO A 432 -6.39 -2.42 -9.25
C PRO A 432 -7.41 -1.34 -8.92
N SER A 433 -8.09 -1.51 -7.79
CA SER A 433 -9.00 -0.54 -7.19
C SER A 433 -8.38 0.09 -5.95
N ALA A 434 -8.57 1.38 -5.75
CA ALA A 434 -8.17 2.07 -4.54
C ALA A 434 -9.22 1.89 -3.43
N ILE A 435 -8.79 1.46 -2.24
CA ILE A 435 -9.65 1.22 -1.08
C ILE A 435 -9.35 2.28 -0.03
N PHE A 436 -10.40 2.97 0.43
CA PHE A 436 -10.31 3.94 1.53
C PHE A 436 -11.35 3.62 2.59
N ALA A 437 -10.91 3.47 3.84
CA ALA A 437 -11.79 3.14 4.95
C ALA A 437 -11.71 4.18 6.06
N ARG A 438 -12.83 4.35 6.79
CA ARG A 438 -12.94 5.25 7.93
C ARG A 438 -13.66 4.57 9.09
N GLY A 439 -13.06 4.60 10.29
CA GLY A 439 -13.59 4.03 11.52
C GLY A 439 -13.42 2.50 11.59
N TYR A 440 -13.28 1.98 12.82
CA TYR A 440 -13.25 0.54 13.07
C TYR A 440 -13.60 0.17 14.54
N TYR A 441 -13.66 1.14 15.45
CA TYR A 441 -14.10 0.89 16.85
C TYR A 441 -15.62 0.89 17.00
N THR A 442 -16.34 1.65 16.18
CA THR A 442 -17.79 1.77 16.19
C THR A 442 -18.32 1.65 14.75
N ARG A 443 -18.86 2.73 14.14
CA ARG A 443 -19.20 2.77 12.74
C ARG A 443 -17.95 2.47 11.91
N SER A 444 -18.09 1.62 10.90
CA SER A 444 -17.03 1.27 9.96
C SER A 444 -17.53 1.50 8.54
N THR A 445 -16.72 2.17 7.73
CA THR A 445 -17.05 2.46 6.34
C THR A 445 -15.86 2.11 5.44
N ILE A 446 -16.13 1.56 4.27
CA ILE A 446 -15.13 1.22 3.26
C ILE A 446 -15.67 1.68 1.91
N ALA A 447 -14.86 2.42 1.16
CA ALA A 447 -15.15 2.86 -0.20
C ALA A 447 -14.11 2.28 -1.15
N ALA A 448 -14.57 1.78 -2.30
CA ALA A 448 -13.71 1.28 -3.38
C ALA A 448 -13.88 2.16 -4.62
N TYR A 449 -12.77 2.47 -5.26
CA TYR A 449 -12.72 3.34 -6.43
C TYR A 449 -11.81 2.77 -7.51
N ASN A 450 -12.24 2.93 -8.78
CA ASN A 450 -11.38 2.77 -9.95
C ASN A 450 -10.95 4.13 -10.48
N TRP A 451 -9.68 4.26 -10.86
CA TRP A 451 -9.19 5.38 -11.64
C TRP A 451 -9.18 5.01 -13.12
N THR A 452 -9.73 5.86 -13.98
CA THR A 452 -9.89 5.59 -15.42
C THR A 452 -8.89 6.38 -16.28
N GLY A 453 -7.91 7.04 -15.67
CA GLY A 453 -7.05 8.03 -16.34
C GLY A 453 -7.69 9.40 -16.52
N GLU A 454 -9.01 9.51 -16.35
CA GLU A 454 -9.76 10.76 -16.48
C GLU A 454 -10.61 11.07 -15.24
N GLN A 455 -11.16 10.05 -14.58
CA GLN A 455 -12.05 10.24 -13.42
C GLN A 455 -11.98 9.08 -12.44
N LEU A 456 -12.24 9.40 -11.18
CA LEU A 456 -12.41 8.44 -10.10
C LEU A 456 -13.86 7.96 -10.08
N GLU A 457 -14.07 6.65 -10.30
CA GLU A 457 -15.37 6.01 -10.29
C GLU A 457 -15.55 5.18 -9.03
N GLU A 458 -16.63 5.43 -8.27
CA GLU A 458 -16.98 4.61 -7.11
C GLU A 458 -17.45 3.24 -7.57
N VAL A 459 -16.78 2.17 -7.15
CA VAL A 459 -17.18 0.78 -7.42
C VAL A 459 -18.31 0.39 -6.47
N TRP A 460 -18.07 0.57 -5.16
CA TRP A 460 -19.06 0.34 -4.10
C TRP A 460 -18.71 1.11 -2.83
N PHE A 461 -19.68 1.26 -1.94
CA PHE A 461 -19.52 1.84 -0.62
C PHE A 461 -20.24 1.03 0.45
N VAL A 462 -19.51 0.56 1.43
CA VAL A 462 -19.97 -0.20 2.59
C VAL A 462 -20.05 0.71 3.80
N ASP A 463 -21.14 0.64 4.56
CA ASP A 463 -21.36 1.44 5.76
C ASP A 463 -22.16 0.63 6.79
N SER A 464 -21.56 0.34 7.95
CA SER A 464 -22.26 -0.34 9.05
C SER A 464 -23.43 0.46 9.65
N GLY A 465 -23.51 1.74 9.30
CA GLY A 465 -24.42 2.68 9.96
C GLY A 465 -23.94 3.08 11.36
N HIS A 466 -24.57 4.10 11.90
CA HIS A 466 -24.30 4.54 13.28
C HIS A 466 -24.78 3.50 14.29
N VAL A 467 -24.04 3.36 15.40
CA VAL A 467 -24.47 2.52 16.52
C VAL A 467 -25.64 3.19 17.24
N PRO A 468 -26.82 2.56 17.38
CA PRO A 468 -27.96 3.15 18.04
C PRO A 468 -27.74 3.18 19.56
N LEU A 469 -27.65 4.38 20.12
CA LEU A 469 -27.48 4.63 21.55
C LEU A 469 -28.80 5.15 22.14
N THR A 470 -29.09 4.86 23.42
CA THR A 470 -30.18 5.44 24.16
C THR A 470 -29.73 6.67 24.99
N ASN A 471 -28.42 6.78 25.21
CA ASN A 471 -27.78 7.93 25.83
C ASN A 471 -26.35 8.08 25.27
N PRO A 472 -26.06 9.10 24.45
CA PRO A 472 -24.76 9.22 23.78
C PRO A 472 -23.58 9.46 24.73
N PHE A 473 -23.83 9.81 25.99
CA PHE A 473 -22.78 10.06 27.00
C PHE A 473 -22.52 8.87 27.93
N ASN A 474 -23.43 7.89 28.00
CA ASN A 474 -23.36 6.80 28.97
C ASN A 474 -23.36 5.42 28.35
N ASP A 475 -23.93 5.25 27.17
CA ASP A 475 -23.98 3.95 26.51
C ASP A 475 -22.62 3.64 25.85
N GLY A 476 -22.09 2.45 26.11
CA GLY A 476 -20.91 1.96 25.41
C GLY A 476 -21.27 1.51 23.99
N PRO A 477 -20.65 2.07 22.93
CA PRO A 477 -20.96 1.69 21.54
C PRO A 477 -20.25 0.39 21.10
N HIS A 478 -19.17 0.00 21.75
CA HIS A 478 -18.38 -1.16 21.35
C HIS A 478 -19.18 -2.47 21.43
N GLY A 479 -19.01 -3.33 20.42
CA GLY A 479 -19.66 -4.63 20.36
C GLY A 479 -21.16 -4.60 20.08
N ARG A 480 -21.74 -3.43 19.73
CA ARG A 480 -23.13 -3.28 19.30
C ARG A 480 -23.20 -3.22 17.76
N ASP A 481 -24.31 -3.73 17.23
CA ASP A 481 -24.60 -3.61 15.81
C ASP A 481 -24.83 -2.15 15.39
N GLY A 482 -24.45 -1.83 14.17
CA GLY A 482 -24.86 -0.61 13.49
C GLY A 482 -26.31 -0.67 13.05
N THR A 483 -26.77 0.36 12.34
CA THR A 483 -28.15 0.48 11.85
C THR A 483 -28.38 -0.10 10.48
N ASP A 484 -27.32 -0.43 9.72
CA ASP A 484 -27.46 -1.05 8.42
C ASP A 484 -27.98 -2.47 8.52
N ALA A 485 -28.75 -2.93 7.50
CA ALA A 485 -29.38 -4.23 7.52
C ALA A 485 -28.41 -5.39 7.23
N GLU A 486 -27.35 -5.14 6.46
CA GLU A 486 -26.35 -6.11 6.02
C GLU A 486 -25.05 -5.94 6.80
N PHE A 487 -24.55 -4.70 6.90
CA PHE A 487 -23.22 -4.40 7.43
C PHE A 487 -23.20 -4.11 8.93
N ALA A 488 -24.35 -4.20 9.65
CA ALA A 488 -24.44 -3.87 11.07
C ALA A 488 -23.34 -4.52 11.95
N THR A 489 -22.95 -5.76 11.61
CA THR A 489 -21.96 -6.52 12.38
C THR A 489 -20.51 -6.15 12.09
N LEU A 490 -20.24 -5.33 11.07
CA LEU A 490 -18.88 -4.84 10.74
C LEU A 490 -18.33 -3.90 11.83
N THR A 491 -19.21 -3.26 12.61
CA THR A 491 -18.80 -2.42 13.74
C THR A 491 -17.89 -3.19 14.70
N THR A 492 -16.83 -2.56 15.19
CA THR A 492 -15.86 -3.11 16.17
C THR A 492 -15.00 -4.27 15.62
N GLN A 493 -15.08 -4.61 14.33
CA GLN A 493 -14.33 -5.72 13.73
C GLN A 493 -13.10 -5.28 12.95
N GLY A 494 -13.00 -4.03 12.52
CA GLY A 494 -11.86 -3.52 11.77
C GLY A 494 -10.58 -3.40 12.62
N PHE A 495 -9.42 -3.53 11.97
CA PHE A 495 -8.10 -3.48 12.60
C PHE A 495 -7.37 -2.17 12.28
N HIS A 496 -6.13 -2.03 12.76
CA HIS A 496 -5.18 -0.97 12.38
C HIS A 496 -4.53 -1.21 11.02
N SER A 497 -5.06 -2.10 10.22
CA SER A 497 -4.65 -2.42 8.87
C SER A 497 -5.82 -3.08 8.13
N LEU A 498 -5.69 -3.23 6.82
CA LEU A 498 -6.53 -4.08 5.99
C LEU A 498 -5.64 -4.89 5.06
N SER A 499 -6.17 -5.94 4.45
CA SER A 499 -5.50 -6.74 3.42
C SER A 499 -6.48 -7.00 2.29
N ALA A 500 -5.98 -7.10 1.07
CA ALA A 500 -6.73 -7.54 -0.09
C ALA A 500 -6.19 -8.89 -0.56
N SER A 501 -7.03 -9.90 -0.59
CA SER A 501 -6.63 -11.28 -0.86
C SER A 501 -7.80 -12.06 -1.45
N ASP A 502 -7.53 -12.94 -2.42
CA ASP A 502 -8.51 -13.90 -2.96
C ASP A 502 -8.75 -15.00 -1.90
N VAL A 503 -9.69 -14.74 -0.98
CA VAL A 503 -9.89 -15.64 0.18
C VAL A 503 -10.83 -16.81 -0.12
N ASP A 504 -11.67 -16.72 -1.16
CA ASP A 504 -12.61 -17.76 -1.53
C ASP A 504 -12.24 -18.53 -2.81
N GLY A 505 -11.21 -18.08 -3.52
CA GLY A 505 -10.61 -18.77 -4.67
C GLY A 505 -11.34 -18.52 -5.98
N ASP A 506 -12.05 -17.40 -6.12
CA ASP A 506 -12.77 -17.04 -7.34
C ASP A 506 -11.92 -16.22 -8.35
N GLY A 507 -10.71 -15.83 -7.96
CA GLY A 507 -9.75 -15.07 -8.76
C GLY A 507 -9.85 -13.56 -8.59
N LYS A 508 -10.66 -13.08 -7.64
CA LYS A 508 -10.81 -11.68 -7.27
C LYS A 508 -10.39 -11.49 -5.82
N GLN A 509 -10.16 -10.27 -5.40
CA GLN A 509 -9.69 -10.00 -4.03
C GLN A 509 -10.78 -9.41 -3.16
N GLU A 510 -10.99 -9.99 -1.99
CA GLU A 510 -11.83 -9.52 -0.90
C GLU A 510 -11.05 -8.57 0.01
N ILE A 511 -11.77 -7.71 0.71
CA ILE A 511 -11.20 -6.82 1.71
C ILE A 511 -11.30 -7.46 3.09
N VAL A 512 -10.19 -8.02 3.57
CA VAL A 512 -10.05 -8.49 4.96
C VAL A 512 -9.88 -7.27 5.87
N TYR A 513 -10.96 -6.91 6.56
CA TYR A 513 -11.02 -5.72 7.43
C TYR A 513 -10.80 -6.06 8.91
N GLY A 514 -9.93 -7.01 9.19
CA GLY A 514 -9.64 -7.50 10.54
C GLY A 514 -10.44 -8.75 10.88
N SER A 515 -11.46 -8.66 11.75
CA SER A 515 -12.32 -9.79 12.13
C SER A 515 -13.56 -9.95 11.23
N ALA A 516 -13.67 -9.17 10.18
CA ALA A 516 -14.70 -9.28 9.15
C ALA A 516 -14.07 -9.16 7.76
N THR A 517 -14.73 -9.70 6.75
CA THR A 517 -14.29 -9.63 5.34
C THR A 517 -15.46 -9.16 4.49
N VAL A 518 -15.19 -8.22 3.58
CA VAL A 518 -16.12 -7.71 2.58
C VAL A 518 -15.70 -8.30 1.24
N ASP A 519 -16.67 -8.84 0.52
CA ASP A 519 -16.53 -9.50 -0.77
C ASP A 519 -16.13 -8.53 -1.89
N ASP A 520 -15.62 -9.01 -3.01
CA ASP A 520 -15.21 -8.22 -4.17
C ASP A 520 -16.32 -7.30 -4.69
N ASP A 521 -17.59 -7.75 -4.63
CA ASP A 521 -18.76 -6.99 -5.05
C ASP A 521 -19.29 -5.99 -4.01
N GLY A 522 -18.63 -5.89 -2.85
CA GLY A 522 -18.99 -5.02 -1.75
C GLY A 522 -20.00 -5.62 -0.76
N SER A 523 -20.46 -6.87 -0.94
CA SER A 523 -21.31 -7.55 0.04
C SER A 523 -20.51 -8.02 1.27
N LEU A 524 -21.17 -8.28 2.41
CA LEU A 524 -20.48 -8.80 3.59
C LEU A 524 -20.28 -10.31 3.45
N LEU A 525 -19.05 -10.76 3.20
CA LEU A 525 -18.74 -12.18 3.12
C LEU A 525 -18.96 -12.86 4.49
N TYR A 526 -18.34 -12.32 5.55
CA TYR A 526 -18.61 -12.75 6.93
C TYR A 526 -18.14 -11.70 7.95
N SER A 527 -18.66 -11.88 9.20
CA SER A 527 -18.18 -11.21 10.42
C SER A 527 -17.99 -12.27 11.50
N SER A 528 -16.78 -12.38 12.07
CA SER A 528 -16.41 -13.50 12.94
C SER A 528 -16.82 -13.29 14.38
N PHE A 529 -17.42 -14.32 14.97
CA PHE A 529 -17.88 -14.37 16.37
C PHE A 529 -17.41 -15.67 17.03
N ASP A 530 -17.19 -15.65 18.34
CA ASP A 530 -16.95 -16.89 19.08
C ASP A 530 -17.40 -16.78 20.55
N VAL A 531 -17.36 -17.92 21.24
CA VAL A 531 -17.83 -18.06 22.63
C VAL A 531 -16.73 -17.62 23.60
N MET A 532 -17.09 -16.73 24.47
CA MET A 532 -16.22 -16.22 25.54
C MET A 532 -15.80 -17.34 26.51
N PRO A 533 -14.50 -17.50 26.81
CA PRO A 533 -14.02 -18.56 27.69
C PRO A 533 -14.39 -18.33 29.17
N PRO A 534 -14.35 -19.38 30.03
CA PRO A 534 -14.79 -19.30 31.41
C PRO A 534 -14.12 -18.24 32.29
N GLN A 535 -12.87 -17.85 31.96
CA GLN A 535 -12.07 -16.87 32.70
C GLN A 535 -12.28 -15.42 32.22
N SER A 536 -13.13 -15.20 31.23
CA SER A 536 -13.39 -13.89 30.63
C SER A 536 -14.39 -13.04 31.46
N ALA A 537 -14.62 -11.79 31.02
CA ALA A 537 -15.61 -10.92 31.63
C ALA A 537 -17.06 -11.36 31.39
N GLN A 538 -17.33 -12.15 30.34
CA GLN A 538 -18.68 -12.56 29.91
C GLN A 538 -18.72 -14.06 29.53
N PRO A 539 -18.44 -14.99 30.44
CA PRO A 539 -18.29 -16.41 30.10
C PRO A 539 -19.53 -17.00 29.40
N GLY A 540 -19.29 -17.73 28.31
CA GLY A 540 -20.32 -18.44 27.54
C GLY A 540 -21.19 -17.56 26.63
N GLN A 541 -20.95 -16.27 26.56
CA GLN A 541 -21.61 -15.40 25.58
C GLN A 541 -20.87 -15.49 24.21
N THR A 542 -21.62 -15.50 23.15
CA THR A 542 -21.07 -15.32 21.78
C THR A 542 -20.90 -13.83 21.53
N VAL A 543 -19.69 -13.42 21.21
CA VAL A 543 -19.30 -12.02 20.95
C VAL A 543 -18.45 -11.95 19.69
N ARG A 544 -18.29 -10.74 19.13
CA ARG A 544 -17.33 -10.46 18.06
C ARG A 544 -15.92 -10.85 18.51
N LEU A 545 -15.07 -11.28 17.55
CA LEU A 545 -13.64 -11.40 17.83
C LEU A 545 -13.05 -10.02 18.16
N GLY A 546 -13.55 -8.99 17.49
CA GLY A 546 -13.28 -7.60 17.81
C GLY A 546 -12.01 -7.06 17.17
N HIS A 547 -11.73 -5.81 17.46
CA HIS A 547 -10.60 -5.02 16.98
C HIS A 547 -9.23 -5.57 17.43
N GLY A 548 -8.17 -5.26 16.68
CA GLY A 548 -6.79 -5.64 17.01
C GLY A 548 -5.71 -4.84 16.26
N ASP A 549 -4.46 -5.07 16.66
CA ASP A 549 -3.27 -4.33 16.22
C ASP A 549 -2.51 -4.97 15.06
N ALA A 550 -2.63 -6.27 14.86
CA ALA A 550 -1.88 -6.99 13.82
C ALA A 550 -2.75 -8.03 13.10
N MET A 551 -2.55 -8.09 11.80
CA MET A 551 -3.26 -9.01 10.91
C MET A 551 -2.33 -9.41 9.76
N HIS A 552 -2.30 -10.71 9.44
CA HIS A 552 -1.50 -11.26 8.35
C HIS A 552 -2.34 -12.27 7.57
N VAL A 553 -2.37 -12.14 6.25
CA VAL A 553 -3.15 -12.98 5.33
C VAL A 553 -2.21 -13.59 4.30
N THR A 554 -2.16 -14.92 4.26
CA THR A 554 -1.43 -15.71 3.25
C THR A 554 -1.81 -17.18 3.42
N ASP A 555 -1.31 -18.05 2.56
CA ASP A 555 -1.29 -19.49 2.83
C ASP A 555 -0.26 -19.76 3.96
N ILE A 556 -0.76 -20.07 5.17
CA ILE A 556 0.05 -20.31 6.38
C ILE A 556 0.29 -21.82 6.60
N ASP A 557 -0.74 -22.63 6.35
CA ASP A 557 -0.68 -24.09 6.47
C ASP A 557 -0.84 -24.76 5.10
N PRO A 558 0.23 -25.13 4.40
CA PRO A 558 0.17 -25.70 3.06
C PRO A 558 -0.54 -27.06 3.00
N ASN A 559 -0.90 -27.64 4.15
CA ASN A 559 -1.72 -28.85 4.21
C ASN A 559 -3.25 -28.57 4.18
N ARG A 560 -3.63 -27.30 4.21
CA ARG A 560 -5.02 -26.85 4.09
C ARG A 560 -5.21 -26.14 2.74
N PRO A 561 -6.36 -26.30 2.07
CA PRO A 561 -6.62 -25.52 0.87
C PRO A 561 -7.03 -24.10 1.24
N GLY A 562 -6.57 -23.12 0.46
CA GLY A 562 -6.90 -21.70 0.59
C GLY A 562 -5.98 -20.96 1.58
N LEU A 563 -6.35 -19.73 1.92
CA LEU A 563 -5.56 -18.85 2.77
C LEU A 563 -6.02 -18.91 4.24
N GLU A 564 -5.14 -18.49 5.13
CA GLU A 564 -5.46 -18.24 6.54
C GLU A 564 -5.22 -16.78 6.93
N ILE A 565 -5.91 -16.36 8.00
CA ILE A 565 -5.76 -15.05 8.61
C ILE A 565 -5.26 -15.20 10.05
N PHE A 566 -4.06 -14.73 10.35
CA PHE A 566 -3.58 -14.60 11.72
C PHE A 566 -3.89 -13.21 12.26
N THR A 567 -4.58 -13.12 13.40
CA THR A 567 -5.02 -11.87 14.02
C THR A 567 -4.60 -11.76 15.49
N VAL A 568 -4.29 -10.53 15.93
CA VAL A 568 -3.93 -10.20 17.32
C VAL A 568 -4.84 -9.10 17.84
N HIS A 569 -5.56 -9.36 18.94
CA HIS A 569 -6.70 -8.58 19.42
C HIS A 569 -6.40 -7.71 20.63
N GLU A 570 -7.07 -6.54 20.73
CA GLU A 570 -7.00 -5.59 21.84
C GLU A 570 -8.07 -5.81 22.92
N GLY A 571 -9.12 -6.56 22.64
CA GLY A 571 -10.36 -6.62 23.45
C GLY A 571 -10.18 -7.08 24.90
N GLY A 572 -9.03 -7.58 25.30
CA GLY A 572 -8.67 -7.95 26.66
C GLY A 572 -9.63 -8.99 27.25
N THR A 573 -10.25 -8.67 28.41
CA THR A 573 -11.21 -9.58 29.07
C THR A 573 -12.58 -9.64 28.38
N PHE A 574 -12.83 -8.82 27.37
CA PHE A 574 -14.07 -8.76 26.58
C PHE A 574 -13.94 -9.38 25.17
N ALA A 575 -12.77 -9.90 24.82
CA ALA A 575 -12.54 -10.64 23.55
C ALA A 575 -12.36 -12.13 23.84
N PRO A 576 -12.82 -13.03 22.94
CA PRO A 576 -12.66 -14.47 23.12
C PRO A 576 -11.19 -14.89 23.00
N TYR A 577 -10.42 -14.17 22.21
CA TYR A 577 -9.01 -14.42 21.93
C TYR A 577 -8.14 -13.18 22.13
N GLY A 578 -6.89 -13.36 22.53
CA GLY A 578 -5.83 -12.37 22.40
C GLY A 578 -5.14 -12.46 21.04
N TYR A 579 -5.11 -13.66 20.44
CA TYR A 579 -4.71 -13.91 19.04
C TYR A 579 -5.33 -15.21 18.54
N ALA A 580 -5.56 -15.30 17.23
CA ALA A 580 -6.19 -16.45 16.59
C ALA A 580 -5.71 -16.63 15.15
N LEU A 581 -5.67 -17.88 14.70
CA LEU A 581 -5.61 -18.26 13.30
C LEU A 581 -7.02 -18.63 12.83
N ARG A 582 -7.41 -18.12 11.67
CA ARG A 582 -8.74 -18.33 11.07
C ARG A 582 -8.59 -18.81 9.63
N ASP A 583 -9.56 -19.59 9.20
CA ASP A 583 -9.80 -19.90 7.80
C ASP A 583 -10.25 -18.61 7.07
N ALA A 584 -9.59 -18.24 5.98
CA ALA A 584 -9.83 -16.95 5.34
C ALA A 584 -11.16 -16.88 4.58
N ALA A 585 -11.61 -18.00 3.99
CA ALA A 585 -12.86 -18.06 3.23
C ALA A 585 -14.09 -17.97 4.13
N THR A 586 -14.02 -18.47 5.36
CA THR A 586 -15.19 -18.62 6.26
C THR A 586 -15.13 -17.74 7.50
N GLY A 587 -13.94 -17.26 7.87
CA GLY A 587 -13.69 -16.55 9.13
C GLY A 587 -13.75 -17.44 10.39
N GLU A 588 -13.87 -18.78 10.24
CA GLU A 588 -13.89 -19.74 11.34
C GLU A 588 -12.52 -19.81 12.04
N VAL A 589 -12.52 -19.82 13.39
CA VAL A 589 -11.29 -19.91 14.16
C VAL A 589 -10.78 -21.35 14.16
N LEU A 590 -9.56 -21.54 13.64
CA LEU A 590 -8.85 -22.83 13.62
C LEU A 590 -8.23 -23.12 14.98
N TYR A 591 -7.54 -22.12 15.54
CA TYR A 591 -7.05 -22.11 16.92
C TYR A 591 -6.83 -20.68 17.41
N GLY A 592 -6.75 -20.49 18.72
CA GLY A 592 -6.43 -19.21 19.34
C GLY A 592 -6.21 -19.31 20.83
N ASP A 593 -5.61 -18.28 21.42
CA ASP A 593 -5.35 -18.20 22.85
C ASP A 593 -6.04 -16.98 23.48
N TYR A 594 -6.76 -17.22 24.57
CA TYR A 594 -7.27 -16.16 25.43
C TYR A 594 -6.13 -15.60 26.30
N THR A 595 -5.85 -14.30 26.21
CA THR A 595 -4.80 -13.64 27.00
C THR A 595 -5.37 -12.80 28.15
N GLY A 596 -6.65 -12.39 28.06
CA GLY A 596 -7.33 -11.54 29.05
C GLY A 596 -6.75 -10.13 29.15
N ARG A 597 -5.97 -9.71 28.16
CA ARG A 597 -5.33 -8.39 28.07
C ARG A 597 -5.22 -7.98 26.61
N ASP A 598 -5.00 -6.70 26.37
CA ASP A 598 -4.50 -6.22 25.10
C ASP A 598 -3.18 -6.96 24.80
N THR A 599 -3.15 -7.67 23.66
CA THR A 599 -2.00 -8.52 23.30
C THR A 599 -0.98 -7.76 22.47
N GLY A 600 -1.38 -6.66 21.87
CA GLY A 600 -0.53 -5.79 21.03
C GLY A 600 -0.26 -6.41 19.67
N ARG A 601 0.99 -6.83 19.40
CA ARG A 601 1.43 -7.29 18.08
C ARG A 601 1.75 -8.79 18.06
N GLY A 602 1.71 -9.36 16.85
CA GLY A 602 2.14 -10.72 16.55
C GLY A 602 2.57 -10.82 15.10
N MET A 603 3.15 -11.95 14.74
CA MET A 603 3.76 -12.19 13.43
C MET A 603 3.53 -13.62 12.97
N ILE A 604 3.75 -13.83 11.68
CA ILE A 604 3.86 -15.13 11.03
C ILE A 604 5.16 -15.19 10.21
N GLY A 605 5.63 -16.37 9.93
CA GLY A 605 6.75 -16.61 9.02
C GLY A 605 7.42 -17.95 9.28
N ASP A 606 8.12 -18.46 8.30
CA ASP A 606 8.99 -19.64 8.42
C ASP A 606 10.28 -19.25 9.16
N VAL A 607 10.26 -19.33 10.49
CA VAL A 607 11.43 -19.02 11.33
C VAL A 607 12.18 -20.27 11.82
N ASP A 608 11.66 -21.45 11.55
CA ASP A 608 12.27 -22.74 11.86
C ASP A 608 12.05 -23.76 10.72
N PRO A 609 12.97 -23.89 9.75
CA PRO A 609 12.81 -24.74 8.57
C PRO A 609 12.66 -26.25 8.88
N THR A 610 12.67 -26.64 10.15
CA THR A 610 12.38 -28.03 10.57
C THR A 610 10.91 -28.25 10.92
N VAL A 611 10.09 -27.19 10.90
CA VAL A 611 8.65 -27.22 11.20
C VAL A 611 7.92 -26.87 9.91
N PRO A 612 7.06 -27.74 9.36
CA PRO A 612 6.34 -27.45 8.14
C PRO A 612 5.34 -26.29 8.31
N GLY A 613 5.20 -25.44 7.31
CA GLY A 613 4.31 -24.29 7.29
C GLY A 613 4.91 -23.04 7.96
N HIS A 614 4.17 -21.95 7.96
CA HIS A 614 4.56 -20.75 8.69
C HIS A 614 4.25 -20.88 10.19
N GLU A 615 5.24 -20.60 11.02
CA GLU A 615 4.94 -20.41 12.44
C GLU A 615 4.15 -19.12 12.66
N THR A 616 3.31 -19.13 13.69
CA THR A 616 2.56 -17.98 14.19
C THR A 616 2.99 -17.66 15.61
N TRP A 617 3.12 -16.37 15.95
CA TRP A 617 3.43 -16.00 17.33
C TRP A 617 2.92 -14.63 17.74
N ALA A 618 2.51 -14.56 19.00
CA ALA A 618 2.32 -13.33 19.77
C ALA A 618 2.92 -13.55 21.17
N THR A 619 2.25 -14.29 22.05
CA THR A 619 2.79 -14.70 23.37
C THR A 619 3.39 -16.10 23.35
N ARG A 620 2.92 -16.94 22.45
CA ARG A 620 3.38 -18.31 22.18
C ARG A 620 3.80 -18.43 20.73
N LEU A 621 4.78 -19.28 20.48
CA LEU A 621 5.15 -19.73 19.15
C LEU A 621 4.39 -21.02 18.85
N ARG A 622 3.73 -21.10 17.70
CA ARG A 622 2.96 -22.24 17.24
C ARG A 622 3.33 -22.59 15.80
N ALA A 623 3.32 -23.88 15.49
CA ALA A 623 3.32 -24.36 14.11
C ALA A 623 1.99 -23.98 13.42
N ALA A 624 1.95 -24.09 12.10
CA ALA A 624 0.77 -23.80 11.28
C ALA A 624 -0.48 -24.59 11.74
N ASP A 625 -0.33 -25.83 12.15
CA ASP A 625 -1.41 -26.71 12.67
C ASP A 625 -1.88 -26.35 14.09
N GLY A 626 -1.32 -25.33 14.72
CA GLY A 626 -1.62 -24.88 16.09
C GLY A 626 -0.80 -25.58 17.18
N THR A 627 0.08 -26.53 16.85
CA THR A 627 0.95 -27.21 17.83
C THR A 627 1.85 -26.19 18.53
N GLU A 628 1.84 -26.14 19.86
CA GLU A 628 2.67 -25.22 20.65
C GLU A 628 4.16 -25.64 20.59
N LEU A 629 5.02 -24.75 20.10
CA LEU A 629 6.47 -24.93 20.00
C LEU A 629 7.21 -24.29 21.20
N GLY A 630 6.53 -23.48 22.00
CA GLY A 630 7.09 -22.85 23.19
C GLY A 630 6.77 -21.36 23.33
N ALA A 631 7.58 -20.64 24.10
CA ALA A 631 7.43 -19.21 24.27
C ALA A 631 8.04 -18.45 23.08
N ALA A 632 7.34 -17.40 22.63
CA ALA A 632 7.85 -16.51 21.57
C ALA A 632 8.87 -15.47 22.08
N SER A 633 9.45 -15.68 23.27
CA SER A 633 10.39 -14.71 23.86
C SER A 633 11.64 -14.54 23.02
N GLY A 634 11.96 -13.28 22.69
CA GLY A 634 13.12 -12.93 21.86
C GLY A 634 12.81 -12.78 20.37
N LEU A 635 11.64 -13.21 19.90
CA LEU A 635 11.16 -12.92 18.56
C LEU A 635 10.50 -11.53 18.52
N GLY A 636 10.84 -10.71 17.55
CA GLY A 636 10.14 -9.46 17.25
C GLY A 636 8.73 -9.74 16.73
N THR A 637 7.85 -8.74 16.86
CA THR A 637 6.44 -8.85 16.47
C THR A 637 5.96 -7.69 15.59
N ASN A 638 6.88 -6.91 15.03
CA ASN A 638 6.52 -5.68 14.30
C ASN A 638 6.75 -5.76 12.80
N GLN A 639 7.85 -6.38 12.36
CA GLN A 639 8.18 -6.47 10.94
C GLN A 639 9.06 -7.70 10.67
N SER A 640 8.87 -8.32 9.52
CA SER A 640 9.69 -9.41 8.98
C SER A 640 10.32 -9.02 7.66
N ILE A 641 11.23 -9.86 7.18
CA ILE A 641 11.91 -9.70 5.89
C ILE A 641 12.36 -11.07 5.38
N ARG A 642 12.24 -11.30 4.10
CA ARG A 642 12.85 -12.44 3.39
C ARG A 642 14.25 -12.03 2.94
N TRP A 643 15.24 -12.25 3.81
CA TRP A 643 16.61 -11.77 3.62
C TRP A 643 17.58 -12.89 3.26
N ALA A 644 17.42 -14.05 3.88
CA ALA A 644 18.34 -15.16 3.70
C ALA A 644 18.17 -15.88 2.37
N ALA A 645 19.18 -16.65 2.00
CA ALA A 645 19.22 -17.39 0.74
C ALA A 645 18.27 -18.60 0.70
N ASP A 646 17.73 -19.02 1.85
CA ASP A 646 17.08 -20.31 2.09
C ASP A 646 15.54 -20.21 2.23
N LEU A 647 14.90 -19.13 1.77
CA LEU A 647 13.46 -18.88 1.81
C LEU A 647 12.88 -18.73 3.23
N THR A 648 13.70 -18.81 4.28
CA THR A 648 13.24 -18.58 5.65
C THR A 648 12.95 -17.09 5.92
N THR A 649 12.14 -16.83 6.93
CA THR A 649 11.76 -15.50 7.37
C THR A 649 12.68 -14.98 8.47
N GLN A 650 13.21 -13.76 8.33
CA GLN A 650 13.97 -13.06 9.34
C GLN A 650 13.13 -11.92 9.95
N ILE A 651 13.56 -11.42 11.10
CA ILE A 651 12.86 -10.41 11.88
C ILE A 651 13.63 -9.08 11.82
N VAL A 652 12.94 -8.02 11.46
CA VAL A 652 13.46 -6.65 11.56
C VAL A 652 13.18 -6.12 12.96
N ASN A 653 14.24 -5.69 13.66
CA ASN A 653 14.17 -5.16 15.01
C ASN A 653 14.75 -3.74 15.10
N GLY A 654 14.48 -3.03 16.20
CA GLY A 654 14.99 -1.67 16.43
C GLY A 654 14.04 -0.76 17.21
N SER A 655 13.25 -1.29 18.14
CA SER A 655 12.25 -0.54 18.91
C SER A 655 12.85 0.67 19.66
N GLY A 656 12.03 1.69 19.90
CA GLY A 656 12.42 2.89 20.64
C GLY A 656 13.34 3.82 19.82
N ASP A 657 13.10 3.96 18.52
CA ASP A 657 13.96 4.70 17.58
C ASP A 657 15.41 4.20 17.62
N GLY A 658 15.55 2.89 17.76
CA GLY A 658 16.81 2.19 17.84
C GLY A 658 17.48 2.01 16.48
N THR A 659 18.73 1.53 16.51
CA THR A 659 19.42 1.07 15.29
C THR A 659 18.70 -0.14 14.72
N THR A 660 18.41 -0.11 13.43
CA THR A 660 17.71 -1.20 12.73
C THR A 660 18.60 -2.42 12.60
N THR A 661 18.04 -3.60 12.80
CA THR A 661 18.76 -4.85 12.72
C THR A 661 17.90 -5.91 12.04
N ILE A 662 18.55 -6.90 11.39
CA ILE A 662 17.91 -8.11 10.89
C ILE A 662 18.43 -9.27 11.74
N ASP A 663 17.51 -10.02 12.35
CA ASP A 663 17.78 -11.15 13.21
C ASP A 663 17.13 -12.42 12.65
N ASP A 664 17.93 -13.49 12.57
CA ASP A 664 17.47 -14.84 12.25
C ASP A 664 17.32 -15.64 13.55
N ARG A 665 16.25 -16.42 13.66
CA ARG A 665 15.99 -17.21 14.89
C ARG A 665 17.09 -18.22 15.21
N ILE A 666 17.70 -18.82 14.18
CA ILE A 666 18.69 -19.90 14.33
C ILE A 666 20.12 -19.35 14.25
N ARG A 667 20.38 -18.48 13.25
CA ARG A 667 21.72 -17.94 12.96
C ARG A 667 22.08 -16.71 13.79
N GLY A 668 21.08 -16.07 14.44
CA GLY A 668 21.25 -14.84 15.21
C GLY A 668 21.28 -13.58 14.34
N ARG A 669 22.09 -12.60 14.71
CA ARG A 669 22.17 -11.31 14.03
C ARG A 669 22.82 -11.43 12.64
N LEU A 670 22.06 -11.12 11.57
CA LEU A 670 22.56 -11.07 10.19
C LEU A 670 23.01 -9.65 9.78
N LEU A 671 22.26 -8.62 10.17
CA LEU A 671 22.60 -7.23 9.85
C LEU A 671 22.44 -6.33 11.06
N THR A 672 23.39 -5.38 11.22
CA THR A 672 23.24 -4.19 12.05
C THR A 672 23.41 -2.97 11.14
N ALA A 673 22.33 -2.28 10.83
CA ALA A 673 22.31 -1.08 9.99
C ALA A 673 22.79 0.12 10.83
N THR A 674 24.11 0.27 10.99
CA THR A 674 24.71 1.34 11.82
C THR A 674 24.32 2.72 11.32
N ASP A 675 24.18 3.70 12.22
CA ASP A 675 23.78 5.09 11.93
C ASP A 675 22.38 5.23 11.28
N THR A 676 21.54 4.20 11.38
CA THR A 676 20.12 4.25 11.01
C THR A 676 19.23 4.34 12.25
N ARG A 677 17.95 4.64 12.03
CA ARG A 677 16.90 4.63 13.06
C ARG A 677 15.62 4.05 12.48
N THR A 678 14.95 3.23 13.28
CA THR A 678 13.58 2.83 13.04
C THR A 678 12.61 3.99 13.27
N ASN A 679 11.36 3.81 12.86
CA ASN A 679 10.27 4.75 12.99
C ASN A 679 9.23 4.26 14.02
N ASN A 680 8.20 5.08 14.26
CA ASN A 680 7.00 4.72 15.01
C ASN A 680 7.26 4.27 16.46
N GLY A 681 8.31 4.76 17.08
CA GLY A 681 8.62 4.62 18.51
C GLY A 681 8.68 3.16 18.97
N THR A 682 7.71 2.73 19.79
CA THR A 682 7.69 1.36 20.34
C THR A 682 7.46 0.28 19.27
N LYS A 683 6.93 0.63 18.09
CA LYS A 683 6.73 -0.33 16.99
C LYS A 683 8.07 -0.68 16.33
N GLY A 684 9.00 0.28 16.20
CA GLY A 684 10.35 0.05 15.68
C GLY A 684 10.37 -0.47 14.26
N THR A 685 9.51 0.11 13.39
CA THR A 685 9.40 -0.29 11.98
C THR A 685 10.43 0.44 11.11
N PRO A 686 10.95 -0.16 10.04
CA PRO A 686 11.71 0.53 9.00
C PRO A 686 10.80 1.47 8.19
N SER A 687 11.37 2.18 7.22
CA SER A 687 10.55 2.97 6.28
C SER A 687 9.78 2.09 5.31
N LEU A 688 10.39 1.01 4.82
CA LEU A 688 9.77 0.01 3.94
C LEU A 688 10.55 -1.32 4.02
N VAL A 689 9.88 -2.44 3.82
CA VAL A 689 10.44 -3.74 3.46
C VAL A 689 9.69 -4.25 2.24
N ALA A 690 10.38 -4.43 1.12
CA ALA A 690 9.79 -4.92 -0.12
C ALA A 690 10.87 -5.44 -1.08
N ASP A 691 10.49 -6.28 -2.04
CA ASP A 691 11.29 -6.68 -3.20
C ASP A 691 11.35 -5.52 -4.21
N VAL A 692 12.28 -4.58 -3.98
CA VAL A 692 12.41 -3.35 -4.78
C VAL A 692 13.46 -3.49 -5.86
N LEU A 693 14.51 -4.25 -5.62
CA LEU A 693 15.68 -4.41 -6.50
C LEU A 693 16.20 -5.85 -6.44
N GLY A 694 16.90 -6.28 -7.47
CA GLY A 694 17.59 -7.55 -7.45
C GLY A 694 16.67 -8.76 -7.63
N ASP A 695 16.96 -9.85 -6.91
CA ASP A 695 16.16 -11.08 -6.97
C ASP A 695 14.91 -10.98 -6.05
N TRP A 696 14.16 -12.05 -5.92
CA TRP A 696 12.91 -12.15 -5.14
C TRP A 696 13.03 -11.79 -3.65
N ARG A 697 14.24 -11.57 -3.13
CA ARG A 697 14.43 -11.20 -1.71
C ARG A 697 14.12 -9.73 -1.49
N GLU A 698 13.67 -9.44 -0.27
CA GLU A 698 13.23 -8.10 0.09
C GLU A 698 14.39 -7.20 0.52
N GLU A 699 14.33 -5.92 0.14
CA GLU A 699 15.21 -4.87 0.61
C GLU A 699 14.73 -4.28 1.93
N LEU A 700 15.70 -3.91 2.79
CA LEU A 700 15.45 -3.11 3.97
C LEU A 700 15.71 -1.64 3.66
N VAL A 701 14.64 -0.85 3.57
CA VAL A 701 14.72 0.61 3.40
C VAL A 701 14.57 1.30 4.75
N VAL A 702 15.58 2.06 5.17
CA VAL A 702 15.63 2.66 6.49
C VAL A 702 16.35 4.02 6.49
N ARG A 703 15.80 4.98 7.26
CA ARG A 703 16.38 6.32 7.36
C ARG A 703 17.70 6.36 8.12
N THR A 704 18.58 7.29 7.72
CA THR A 704 19.73 7.67 8.56
C THR A 704 19.26 8.34 9.86
N ALA A 705 20.12 8.36 10.89
CA ALA A 705 19.77 8.91 12.19
C ALA A 705 19.34 10.40 12.14
N ASP A 706 19.87 11.17 11.18
CA ASP A 706 19.55 12.58 10.94
C ASP A 706 18.51 12.80 9.82
N SER A 707 18.05 11.72 9.19
CA SER A 707 17.13 11.74 8.04
C SER A 707 17.68 12.51 6.83
N SER A 708 18.99 12.52 6.64
CA SER A 708 19.63 13.09 5.44
C SER A 708 19.59 12.15 4.24
N ALA A 709 19.31 10.86 4.46
CA ALA A 709 19.18 9.86 3.41
C ALA A 709 18.29 8.69 3.87
N LEU A 710 17.74 7.95 2.89
CA LEU A 710 17.34 6.56 3.06
C LEU A 710 18.48 5.64 2.62
N ARG A 711 18.66 4.54 3.32
CA ARG A 711 19.56 3.45 2.94
C ARG A 711 18.74 2.24 2.54
N VAL A 712 19.05 1.70 1.37
CA VAL A 712 18.44 0.49 0.82
C VAL A 712 19.47 -0.63 0.94
N TYR A 713 19.29 -1.53 1.89
CA TYR A 713 20.15 -2.68 2.12
C TYR A 713 19.64 -3.87 1.30
N VAL A 714 20.55 -4.50 0.57
CA VAL A 714 20.32 -5.69 -0.27
C VAL A 714 21.02 -6.87 0.36
N SER A 715 20.39 -8.04 0.38
CA SER A 715 21.06 -9.29 0.79
C SER A 715 22.15 -9.67 -0.21
N THR A 716 23.32 -10.03 0.30
CA THR A 716 24.48 -10.43 -0.53
C THR A 716 24.83 -11.92 -0.39
N GLU A 717 23.97 -12.72 0.24
CA GLU A 717 24.09 -14.18 0.21
C GLU A 717 23.76 -14.70 -1.18
N VAL A 718 24.54 -15.62 -1.70
CA VAL A 718 24.21 -16.32 -2.96
C VAL A 718 23.09 -17.31 -2.69
N THR A 719 22.01 -17.24 -3.49
CA THR A 719 20.92 -18.21 -3.45
C THR A 719 20.85 -19.01 -4.75
N ASP A 720 20.49 -20.29 -4.64
CA ASP A 720 20.21 -21.17 -5.76
C ASP A 720 18.72 -21.18 -6.13
N HIS A 721 17.90 -20.37 -5.44
CA HIS A 721 16.48 -20.25 -5.71
C HIS A 721 16.21 -19.15 -6.76
N LYS A 722 15.32 -19.48 -7.70
CA LYS A 722 14.89 -18.59 -8.78
C LYS A 722 13.39 -18.41 -8.73
N LEU A 723 12.93 -17.21 -8.40
CA LEU A 723 11.53 -16.83 -8.38
C LEU A 723 11.36 -15.53 -9.17
N ALA A 724 10.18 -15.34 -9.75
CA ALA A 724 9.79 -14.04 -10.27
C ALA A 724 9.74 -13.03 -9.12
N THR A 725 9.96 -11.75 -9.45
CA THR A 725 9.81 -10.68 -8.45
C THR A 725 8.46 -10.78 -7.76
N LEU A 726 8.46 -10.68 -6.44
CA LEU A 726 7.24 -10.73 -5.63
C LEU A 726 6.30 -9.54 -5.96
N MET A 727 6.84 -8.45 -6.52
CA MET A 727 6.05 -7.31 -6.99
C MET A 727 5.11 -7.65 -8.16
N HIS A 728 5.28 -8.79 -8.81
CA HIS A 728 4.34 -9.33 -9.79
C HIS A 728 3.31 -10.32 -9.21
N ASP A 729 3.29 -10.50 -7.89
CA ASP A 729 2.15 -11.08 -7.18
C ASP A 729 1.19 -9.95 -6.77
N THR A 730 -0.08 -10.04 -7.18
CA THR A 730 -1.06 -8.95 -6.99
C THR A 730 -1.34 -8.68 -5.51
N GLN A 731 -1.35 -9.72 -4.67
CA GLN A 731 -1.51 -9.55 -3.23
C GLN A 731 -0.28 -8.89 -2.62
N TYR A 732 0.92 -9.40 -2.91
CA TYR A 732 2.17 -8.85 -2.36
C TYR A 732 2.35 -7.37 -2.74
N ARG A 733 2.12 -7.02 -4.03
CA ARG A 733 2.23 -5.64 -4.49
C ARG A 733 1.20 -4.71 -3.83
N ALA A 734 -0.04 -5.17 -3.66
CA ALA A 734 -1.08 -4.45 -2.91
C ALA A 734 -0.69 -4.28 -1.43
N GLU A 735 -0.11 -5.31 -0.82
CA GLU A 735 0.41 -5.28 0.55
C GLU A 735 1.58 -4.29 0.72
N VAL A 736 2.48 -4.17 -0.27
CA VAL A 736 3.54 -3.16 -0.29
C VAL A 736 2.95 -1.75 -0.35
N ALA A 737 1.94 -1.51 -1.20
CA ALA A 737 1.28 -0.22 -1.32
C ALA A 737 0.59 0.21 0.00
N ARG A 738 0.03 -0.73 0.76
CA ARG A 738 -0.66 -0.46 2.05
C ARG A 738 0.26 -0.56 3.26
N GLN A 739 1.54 -0.97 3.14
CA GLN A 739 2.43 -1.25 4.27
C GLN A 739 2.54 -0.10 5.26
N GLN A 740 2.47 1.14 4.77
CA GLN A 740 2.50 2.37 5.58
C GLN A 740 1.16 2.67 6.29
N THR A 741 0.09 1.92 6.03
CA THR A 741 -1.22 2.16 6.65
C THR A 741 -1.16 1.90 8.15
N THR A 742 -1.42 2.91 8.94
CA THR A 742 -1.53 2.97 10.40
C THR A 742 -0.34 2.33 11.15
N TYR A 743 -0.35 1.02 11.33
CA TYR A 743 0.72 0.26 11.99
C TYR A 743 1.38 -0.67 10.98
N ASN A 744 2.46 -0.22 10.36
CA ASN A 744 3.17 -0.99 9.33
C ASN A 744 3.14 -2.50 9.60
N GLN A 745 2.68 -3.25 8.60
CA GLN A 745 2.59 -4.71 8.62
C GLN A 745 3.46 -5.28 7.49
N PRO A 746 4.08 -6.45 7.65
CA PRO A 746 4.79 -7.13 6.56
C PRO A 746 3.86 -7.41 5.37
N SER A 747 4.45 -7.53 4.19
CA SER A 747 3.77 -7.92 2.96
C SER A 747 3.90 -9.43 2.73
N TYR A 748 2.82 -10.06 2.26
CA TYR A 748 2.76 -11.50 1.98
C TYR A 748 2.19 -11.77 0.60
N THR A 749 2.64 -12.88 0.00
CA THR A 749 2.12 -13.40 -1.28
C THR A 749 0.74 -14.03 -1.11
N GLY A 750 -0.04 -14.12 -2.20
CA GLY A 750 -1.29 -14.87 -2.27
C GLY A 750 -1.12 -16.39 -2.32
N TRP A 751 0.12 -16.87 -2.13
CA TRP A 751 0.50 -18.28 -2.19
C TRP A 751 1.58 -18.57 -1.15
N TYR A 752 1.79 -19.87 -0.83
CA TYR A 752 2.74 -20.31 0.18
C TYR A 752 4.19 -20.06 -0.24
N LEU A 753 4.93 -19.27 0.55
CA LEU A 753 6.34 -18.94 0.31
C LEU A 753 7.17 -19.22 1.57
N ALA A 754 7.80 -20.37 1.63
CA ALA A 754 8.62 -20.83 2.75
C ALA A 754 9.70 -21.82 2.28
N SER A 755 10.60 -22.24 3.19
CA SER A 755 11.75 -23.10 2.87
C SER A 755 11.38 -24.53 2.46
N ASP A 756 10.17 -24.98 2.78
CA ASP A 756 9.66 -26.32 2.46
C ASP A 756 8.59 -26.31 1.33
N MET A 757 8.45 -25.19 0.61
CA MET A 757 7.48 -25.05 -0.47
C MET A 757 7.72 -25.99 -1.66
N ASP A 758 6.66 -26.34 -2.37
CA ASP A 758 6.72 -26.94 -3.70
C ASP A 758 6.66 -25.86 -4.79
N PHE A 759 7.75 -25.67 -5.51
CA PHE A 759 7.79 -24.64 -6.58
C PHE A 759 6.81 -24.91 -7.72
N ALA A 760 6.25 -26.13 -7.84
CA ALA A 760 5.22 -26.42 -8.83
C ALA A 760 3.87 -25.77 -8.49
N GLU A 761 3.64 -25.39 -7.22
CA GLU A 761 2.42 -24.70 -6.77
C GLU A 761 2.52 -23.17 -6.94
N VAL A 762 3.70 -22.62 -7.25
CA VAL A 762 3.85 -21.18 -7.49
C VAL A 762 3.10 -20.76 -8.75
N PRO A 763 2.24 -19.74 -8.73
CA PRO A 763 1.48 -19.31 -9.89
C PRO A 763 2.35 -18.97 -11.10
N VAL A 764 1.94 -19.42 -12.29
CA VAL A 764 2.58 -19.11 -13.55
C VAL A 764 1.61 -18.32 -14.42
N LEU A 765 1.87 -17.03 -14.60
CA LEU A 765 0.98 -16.10 -15.30
C LEU A 765 1.11 -16.15 -16.83
N THR A 766 2.13 -16.83 -17.38
CA THR A 766 2.31 -16.92 -18.84
C THR A 766 1.30 -17.87 -19.49
N VAL A 767 0.81 -17.50 -20.65
CA VAL A 767 -0.16 -18.27 -21.45
C VAL A 767 0.56 -19.21 -22.41
N GLU A 768 0.05 -20.42 -22.63
CA GLU A 768 0.65 -21.37 -23.58
C GLU A 768 0.41 -20.94 -25.04
N THR A 769 1.49 -20.94 -25.81
CA THR A 769 1.46 -20.71 -27.26
C THR A 769 2.22 -21.81 -28.01
N THR A 770 2.07 -21.87 -29.32
CA THR A 770 2.75 -22.86 -30.17
C THR A 770 3.32 -22.22 -31.43
N ALA A 771 4.50 -22.64 -31.84
CA ALA A 771 5.15 -22.20 -33.07
C ALA A 771 4.83 -23.14 -34.25
N PRO A 772 4.11 -22.67 -35.30
CA PRO A 772 3.88 -23.46 -36.49
C PRO A 772 5.18 -23.78 -37.23
N ALA A 773 5.33 -25.01 -37.75
CA ALA A 773 6.55 -25.39 -38.47
C ALA A 773 6.84 -24.43 -39.66
N PRO A 774 8.08 -23.93 -39.81
CA PRO A 774 8.46 -23.07 -40.93
C PRO A 774 8.32 -23.77 -42.26
N LYS A 775 8.00 -23.03 -43.31
CA LYS A 775 7.97 -23.52 -44.68
C LYS A 775 9.32 -23.27 -45.34
N LEU A 776 9.97 -24.35 -45.79
CA LEU A 776 11.25 -24.30 -46.47
C LEU A 776 11.02 -24.37 -47.99
N ARG A 777 11.65 -23.49 -48.74
CA ARG A 777 11.60 -23.44 -50.21
C ARG A 777 13.00 -23.43 -50.76
N ASP A 778 13.48 -24.63 -51.12
CA ASP A 778 14.72 -24.85 -51.84
C ASP A 778 14.49 -24.65 -53.33
N ARG A 779 15.34 -23.84 -53.99
CA ARG A 779 15.33 -23.53 -55.41
C ARG A 779 16.75 -23.65 -55.97
N PRO A 780 17.29 -24.87 -56.08
CA PRO A 780 18.70 -25.13 -56.44
C PRO A 780 19.20 -24.33 -57.65
N GLY A 781 20.35 -23.73 -57.49
CA GLY A 781 21.04 -22.97 -58.58
C GLY A 781 20.44 -21.63 -58.91
N THR A 782 19.52 -21.11 -58.08
CA THR A 782 18.86 -19.82 -58.35
C THR A 782 19.24 -18.72 -57.33
N GLY A 783 19.88 -19.04 -56.23
CA GLY A 783 20.12 -18.11 -55.11
C GLY A 783 18.84 -17.44 -54.58
N LYS A 784 17.71 -18.15 -54.64
CA LYS A 784 16.37 -17.68 -54.23
C LYS A 784 15.75 -18.54 -53.19
N ASP A 785 16.55 -19.21 -52.40
CA ASP A 785 16.08 -20.06 -51.30
C ASP A 785 15.43 -19.20 -50.22
N GLU A 786 14.40 -19.72 -49.65
CA GLU A 786 13.51 -18.94 -48.79
C GLU A 786 13.01 -19.79 -47.60
N VAL A 787 13.19 -19.28 -46.43
CA VAL A 787 12.43 -19.69 -45.23
C VAL A 787 11.22 -18.79 -45.13
N GLN A 788 10.06 -19.38 -44.84
CA GLN A 788 8.86 -18.61 -44.50
C GLN A 788 8.32 -19.10 -43.17
N VAL A 789 8.35 -18.22 -42.19
CA VAL A 789 7.71 -18.39 -40.87
C VAL A 789 6.28 -17.84 -40.89
N GLN A 790 5.42 -18.32 -40.05
CA GLN A 790 4.05 -17.82 -39.91
C GLN A 790 3.99 -16.98 -38.64
N ALA A 791 3.41 -15.78 -38.73
CA ALA A 791 3.10 -14.97 -37.57
C ALA A 791 2.10 -15.75 -36.68
N SER A 792 2.37 -15.76 -35.39
CA SER A 792 1.56 -16.34 -34.34
C SER A 792 1.67 -15.45 -33.10
N ASP A 793 0.59 -15.31 -32.36
CA ASP A 793 0.55 -14.55 -31.13
C ASP A 793 1.53 -15.19 -30.12
N GLY A 794 2.30 -14.36 -29.44
CA GLY A 794 3.29 -14.80 -28.46
C GLY A 794 4.54 -15.49 -29.04
N VAL A 795 4.86 -15.33 -30.33
CA VAL A 795 6.00 -15.99 -30.96
C VAL A 795 6.87 -15.01 -31.74
N ALA A 796 8.12 -14.86 -31.35
CA ALA A 796 9.18 -14.21 -32.10
C ALA A 796 10.00 -15.24 -32.89
N TRP A 797 10.35 -14.91 -34.14
CA TRP A 797 11.09 -15.82 -35.05
C TRP A 797 12.48 -15.30 -35.33
N PHE A 798 13.46 -16.19 -35.31
CA PHE A 798 14.84 -15.89 -35.62
C PHE A 798 15.37 -16.86 -36.69
N VAL A 799 16.15 -16.36 -37.64
CA VAL A 799 16.82 -17.14 -38.69
C VAL A 799 18.29 -16.79 -38.61
N ASN A 800 19.13 -17.78 -38.33
CA ASN A 800 20.58 -17.62 -38.09
C ASN A 800 20.86 -16.53 -37.01
N GLY A 801 20.06 -16.45 -35.94
CA GLY A 801 20.19 -15.48 -34.88
C GLY A 801 19.62 -14.07 -35.17
N GLU A 802 19.19 -13.81 -36.44
CA GLU A 802 18.57 -12.53 -36.79
C GLU A 802 17.05 -12.59 -36.69
N ARG A 803 16.42 -11.60 -36.02
CA ARG A 803 14.97 -11.52 -35.88
C ARG A 803 14.25 -11.32 -37.20
N VAL A 804 13.21 -12.09 -37.48
CA VAL A 804 12.39 -11.97 -38.68
C VAL A 804 11.38 -10.84 -38.53
N THR A 805 11.64 -9.70 -39.16
CA THR A 805 10.76 -8.51 -39.17
C THR A 805 9.93 -8.34 -40.45
N ALA A 806 10.15 -9.20 -41.45
CA ALA A 806 9.45 -9.12 -42.75
C ALA A 806 7.93 -9.38 -42.54
N PRO A 807 7.02 -8.48 -43.00
CA PRO A 807 5.57 -8.64 -42.77
C PRO A 807 4.94 -9.93 -43.31
N ASN A 808 5.62 -10.59 -44.26
CA ASN A 808 5.17 -11.86 -44.85
C ASN A 808 5.93 -13.07 -44.29
N GLY A 809 6.77 -12.87 -43.25
CA GLY A 809 7.58 -13.90 -42.61
C GLY A 809 8.63 -14.55 -43.52
N LYS A 810 9.03 -13.90 -44.63
CA LYS A 810 9.96 -14.48 -45.62
C LYS A 810 11.36 -13.95 -45.45
N VAL A 811 12.30 -14.87 -45.30
CA VAL A 811 13.74 -14.59 -45.22
C VAL A 811 14.46 -15.31 -46.36
N ARG A 812 15.30 -14.63 -47.11
CA ARG A 812 16.21 -15.28 -48.05
C ARG A 812 17.38 -15.89 -47.31
N VAL A 813 17.74 -17.07 -47.73
CA VAL A 813 18.74 -17.87 -47.02
C VAL A 813 19.67 -18.53 -48.06
N ASP A 814 20.83 -19.02 -47.65
CA ASP A 814 21.83 -19.72 -48.44
C ASP A 814 22.60 -20.66 -47.48
N GLY A 815 22.83 -21.91 -47.91
CA GLY A 815 23.54 -22.91 -47.12
C GLY A 815 22.79 -23.39 -45.86
N ALA A 816 23.55 -23.70 -44.83
CA ALA A 816 22.98 -24.18 -43.55
C ALA A 816 22.26 -23.07 -42.81
N VAL A 817 21.03 -23.36 -42.38
CA VAL A 817 20.13 -22.41 -41.68
C VAL A 817 19.58 -23.00 -40.42
N GLU A 818 19.65 -22.24 -39.33
CA GLU A 818 18.96 -22.50 -38.10
C GLU A 818 17.77 -21.54 -37.96
N ILE A 819 16.61 -22.07 -37.59
CA ILE A 819 15.37 -21.32 -37.39
C ILE A 819 14.93 -21.59 -35.99
N VAL A 820 14.80 -20.52 -35.19
CA VAL A 820 14.40 -20.61 -33.77
C VAL A 820 13.11 -19.81 -33.55
N ALA A 821 12.14 -20.41 -32.87
CA ALA A 821 10.98 -19.75 -32.33
C ALA A 821 11.21 -19.49 -30.83
N VAL A 822 10.97 -18.28 -30.40
CA VAL A 822 11.12 -17.87 -29.00
C VAL A 822 9.78 -17.31 -28.50
N PRO A 823 9.31 -17.64 -27.30
CA PRO A 823 8.11 -17.00 -26.76
C PRO A 823 8.40 -15.50 -26.48
N THR A 824 7.40 -14.66 -26.72
CA THR A 824 7.42 -13.26 -26.31
C THR A 824 6.96 -13.12 -24.85
N ALA A 825 7.02 -11.92 -24.28
CA ALA A 825 6.54 -11.66 -22.93
C ALA A 825 5.10 -12.16 -22.75
N TRP A 826 4.79 -12.71 -21.57
CA TRP A 826 3.51 -13.32 -21.18
C TRP A 826 3.14 -14.63 -21.89
N TYR A 827 4.04 -15.21 -22.70
CA TYR A 827 3.80 -16.48 -23.36
C TYR A 827 4.88 -17.52 -23.03
N ARG A 828 4.49 -18.80 -23.06
CA ARG A 828 5.42 -19.92 -22.92
C ARG A 828 5.08 -21.04 -23.93
N PHE A 829 6.06 -21.83 -24.26
CA PHE A 829 5.84 -23.05 -25.04
C PHE A 829 5.62 -24.24 -24.10
N PRO A 830 4.75 -25.21 -24.48
CA PRO A 830 4.75 -26.54 -23.84
C PRO A 830 6.16 -27.16 -23.81
N ALA A 831 6.46 -27.91 -22.75
CA ALA A 831 7.80 -28.47 -22.54
C ALA A 831 8.30 -29.34 -23.69
N ASP A 832 7.40 -29.99 -24.43
CA ASP A 832 7.68 -30.86 -25.58
C ASP A 832 7.54 -30.16 -26.94
N ALA A 833 7.30 -28.85 -26.96
CA ALA A 833 7.15 -28.09 -28.20
C ALA A 833 8.43 -28.04 -29.01
N LEU A 834 8.30 -28.29 -30.32
CA LEU A 834 9.43 -28.12 -31.25
C LEU A 834 9.62 -26.60 -31.51
N ARG A 835 10.80 -26.10 -31.21
CA ARG A 835 11.15 -24.67 -31.26
C ARG A 835 12.32 -24.35 -32.18
N VAL A 836 13.13 -25.36 -32.49
CA VAL A 836 14.34 -25.21 -33.35
C VAL A 836 14.23 -26.12 -34.55
N TRP A 837 14.46 -25.57 -35.75
CA TRP A 837 14.52 -26.30 -37.02
C TRP A 837 15.82 -25.98 -37.69
N THR A 838 16.39 -26.97 -38.34
CA THR A 838 17.59 -26.80 -39.17
C THR A 838 17.29 -27.23 -40.60
N ALA A 839 17.83 -26.54 -41.56
CA ALA A 839 17.79 -26.87 -42.97
C ALA A 839 19.14 -26.54 -43.65
N ASP A 840 19.44 -27.25 -44.75
CA ASP A 840 20.61 -26.97 -45.57
C ASP A 840 20.14 -26.75 -47.00
N PHE A 841 20.43 -25.57 -47.51
CA PHE A 841 20.11 -25.16 -48.89
C PHE A 841 21.37 -25.19 -49.71
N GLU A 842 21.66 -26.34 -50.37
CA GLU A 842 22.81 -26.49 -51.27
C GLU A 842 22.44 -25.96 -52.66
N ASP A 843 23.28 -25.06 -53.26
CA ASP A 843 23.16 -24.58 -54.66
C ASP A 843 23.62 -25.61 -55.70
#